data_729ebf4511343d758d3debe1e092c158
#
_entry.id   729ebf4511343d758d3debe1e092c158
#
_cell.length_a   1.000
_cell.length_b   1.000
_cell.length_c   1.000
_cell.angle_alpha   90.00
_cell.angle_beta   90.00
_cell.angle_gamma   90.00
#
_symmetry.space_group_name_H-M   'P 1'
#
loop_
_entity.id
_entity.type
_entity.pdbx_description
1 polymer ?
#
loop_
_entity_poly.entity_id
_entity_poly.type
_entity_poly.pdbx_seq_one_letter_code
_entity_poly.pdbx_strand_id
1 'polypeptide(L)'
;MSPGEAPAAAGTYPAELECDVLLLDGRSARLRAIRPEDAPTLRAFGAKLSTETVYFRFFSPRRSIGDEEIAHYVTVDYFDRLALVAVVDGELVAVARYDRCTDSPPGARAGGDAASGQGMDDAEVAFVVRDDHQGRGLGTVLLEHLASAAVQRGIGRFVADVLPENYRMINVFRSVGFDEHALLDSGVIRVTMELASRPEYIERVEGRDWTAAVRSIEHILRPASIAVVSAGSQDGSVGADIVRNLLSGGYTGAVLPVDPQAESVCGLSSYASLSDVPGPIDLAVITVARRLLSDVVRACGSKGVGGLVVVSSGASDDEAQSESSDRDLVELARNFGMRLVGPECMGVINTCPEIRMNASVAQRPPPPGRVAFSSQSGGLGIALLGEMGARGLGVSSFVSLGNKADVSGNDLLRFWEADAQTDVIVVYLESFGNPRKFSRIARRVARKKPIVAMKSARTASGRRGAYSQGAGTVPDEAIDALFRQAGVIRVGTLEELLQVTGLLASQPLPAGRAVAIVGNAGGCGVLTADACESYGLEVTELSPRTQQRLAEAVSRGVATSNPIDLADSATANEYRRVLEIVLEDEAVDALVVTFTPPGPEGAEEIAQAVAEAASSATKPVLANFIVTDGTLSALRSGPRRVPWFAYPESAARALARVAPYAEWVGRSEGIVPSFDDLDVGAAREIVTEALAGQAGPFEVVPAATTARSVWLDTASAFKLLEAYGIPILPWVRVSSATEAVDGARSVGFPVALKLDAPVLVHKSDVGGVRVNLGSADEVAAAAEALLTRFGPGVSLVVQPMGPEGVETVVGLVEDPSFGPLVMFGFGGKQAELLRDQMWSLVPMTTQDVRELVSGLRSSPLLTGYRGSALVDLSGLGEVLSRVARLAEDIPEVAEMSLNPVVASADGAVALDARVRVETVLHEPPLLRRAMRTA
;
A
#
# COMPACT_ATOMS: atom_id res chain seq x y z
N MET A 1 38.76 12.90 -35.08
CA MET A 1 38.70 13.79 -33.91
C MET A 1 39.02 15.19 -34.37
N SER A 2 38.02 16.04 -34.49
CA SER A 2 38.24 17.50 -34.81
C SER A 2 38.30 18.24 -33.47
N PRO A 3 39.28 19.17 -33.30
CA PRO A 3 39.35 19.97 -32.09
C PRO A 3 38.44 21.18 -32.21
N GLY A 4 37.45 21.34 -31.39
CA GLY A 4 36.71 22.60 -31.28
C GLY A 4 35.23 22.53 -30.91
N GLU A 5 34.81 21.64 -30.04
CA GLU A 5 33.51 21.82 -29.40
C GLU A 5 33.71 22.44 -28.01
N ALA A 6 33.15 23.64 -27.85
CA ALA A 6 33.06 24.28 -26.55
C ALA A 6 32.27 23.42 -25.57
N PRO A 7 32.60 23.43 -24.26
CA PRO A 7 31.83 22.65 -23.28
C PRO A 7 30.35 23.09 -23.31
N ALA A 8 29.44 22.13 -23.51
CA ALA A 8 28.02 22.37 -23.41
C ALA A 8 27.69 23.09 -22.09
N ALA A 9 26.79 24.05 -22.12
CA ALA A 9 26.33 24.74 -20.92
C ALA A 9 25.82 23.69 -19.91
N ALA A 10 26.36 23.72 -18.69
CA ALA A 10 25.97 22.81 -17.64
C ALA A 10 24.47 22.92 -17.42
N GLY A 11 23.73 21.82 -17.64
CA GLY A 11 22.30 21.74 -17.38
C GLY A 11 22.00 21.86 -15.89
N THR A 12 20.73 22.10 -15.54
CA THR A 12 20.31 22.13 -14.14
C THR A 12 20.46 20.72 -13.53
N TYR A 13 21.11 20.64 -12.38
CA TYR A 13 21.30 19.36 -11.67
C TYR A 13 19.95 18.70 -11.32
N PRO A 14 19.74 17.42 -11.72
CA PRO A 14 18.47 16.73 -11.50
C PRO A 14 18.38 16.13 -10.07
N ALA A 15 18.05 16.96 -9.10
CA ALA A 15 17.94 16.55 -7.69
C ALA A 15 16.88 15.46 -7.49
N GLU A 16 15.87 15.39 -8.35
CA GLU A 16 14.82 14.35 -8.34
C GLU A 16 15.35 12.94 -8.61
N LEU A 17 16.58 12.81 -9.13
CA LEU A 17 17.24 11.53 -9.32
C LEU A 17 17.97 11.03 -8.07
N GLU A 18 18.09 11.85 -7.04
CA GLU A 18 18.69 11.42 -5.78
C GLU A 18 17.73 10.55 -4.98
N CYS A 19 18.18 9.36 -4.62
CA CYS A 19 17.39 8.45 -3.77
C CYS A 19 18.28 7.39 -3.11
N ASP A 20 17.79 6.84 -2.02
CA ASP A 20 18.35 5.64 -1.43
C ASP A 20 17.67 4.40 -1.99
N VAL A 21 18.42 3.34 -2.22
CA VAL A 21 17.92 2.06 -2.76
C VAL A 21 18.38 0.90 -1.90
N LEU A 22 17.58 -0.17 -1.87
CA LEU A 22 17.99 -1.43 -1.27
C LEU A 22 18.72 -2.31 -2.29
N LEU A 23 19.83 -2.87 -1.89
CA LEU A 23 20.59 -3.85 -2.63
C LEU A 23 20.11 -5.27 -2.33
N LEU A 24 20.47 -6.23 -3.17
CA LEU A 24 20.06 -7.63 -3.01
C LEU A 24 20.55 -8.30 -1.71
N ASP A 25 21.57 -7.76 -1.08
CA ASP A 25 22.06 -8.20 0.24
C ASP A 25 21.33 -7.53 1.42
N GLY A 26 20.34 -6.68 1.15
CA GLY A 26 19.54 -5.97 2.16
C GLY A 26 20.16 -4.67 2.68
N ARG A 27 21.38 -4.30 2.24
CA ARG A 27 22.02 -3.02 2.59
C ARG A 27 21.52 -1.90 1.68
N SER A 28 21.63 -0.66 2.13
CA SER A 28 21.28 0.53 1.33
C SER A 28 22.47 1.09 0.56
N ALA A 29 22.17 1.81 -0.53
CA ALA A 29 23.11 2.63 -1.27
C ALA A 29 22.42 3.92 -1.70
N ARG A 30 23.15 5.03 -1.72
CA ARG A 30 22.71 6.31 -2.26
C ARG A 30 22.96 6.38 -3.76
N LEU A 31 21.90 6.61 -4.54
CA LEU A 31 22.01 6.93 -5.97
C LEU A 31 21.81 8.43 -6.19
N ARG A 32 22.61 9.02 -7.07
CA ARG A 32 22.47 10.39 -7.51
C ARG A 32 23.11 10.63 -8.87
N ALA A 33 22.79 11.73 -9.51
CA ALA A 33 23.53 12.16 -10.69
C ALA A 33 24.98 12.54 -10.31
N ILE A 34 25.90 12.33 -11.24
CA ILE A 34 27.30 12.75 -11.07
C ILE A 34 27.39 14.27 -11.10
N ARG A 35 28.36 14.82 -10.37
CA ARG A 35 28.62 16.27 -10.28
C ARG A 35 30.06 16.57 -10.70
N PRO A 36 30.37 17.76 -11.18
CA PRO A 36 31.77 18.17 -11.50
C PRO A 36 32.70 17.99 -10.29
N GLU A 37 32.22 18.22 -9.07
CA GLU A 37 32.97 18.06 -7.82
C GLU A 37 33.36 16.60 -7.54
N ASP A 38 32.78 15.64 -8.23
CA ASP A 38 33.11 14.23 -8.08
C ASP A 38 34.40 13.80 -8.78
N ALA A 39 35.05 14.67 -9.49
CA ALA A 39 36.28 14.36 -10.22
C ALA A 39 37.38 13.68 -9.35
N PRO A 40 37.67 14.16 -8.11
CA PRO A 40 38.61 13.47 -7.23
C PRO A 40 38.14 12.08 -6.80
N THR A 41 36.84 11.94 -6.50
CA THR A 41 36.22 10.70 -6.04
C THR A 41 36.16 9.67 -7.18
N LEU A 42 35.89 10.14 -8.41
CA LEU A 42 35.89 9.27 -9.61
C LEU A 42 37.29 8.76 -9.91
N ARG A 43 38.32 9.59 -9.71
CA ARG A 43 39.73 9.18 -9.84
C ARG A 43 40.09 8.11 -8.81
N ALA A 44 39.70 8.30 -7.55
CA ALA A 44 39.91 7.33 -6.49
C ALA A 44 39.16 6.01 -6.76
N PHE A 45 37.94 6.09 -7.26
CA PHE A 45 37.16 4.93 -7.72
C PHE A 45 37.90 4.18 -8.82
N GLY A 46 38.36 4.85 -9.87
CA GLY A 46 39.10 4.23 -10.98
C GLY A 46 40.36 3.50 -10.52
N ALA A 47 41.08 4.06 -9.52
CA ALA A 47 42.28 3.43 -8.96
C ALA A 47 42.01 2.14 -8.15
N LYS A 48 40.78 1.93 -7.71
CA LYS A 48 40.33 0.73 -6.94
C LYS A 48 39.77 -0.40 -7.85
N LEU A 49 39.64 -0.16 -9.16
CA LEU A 49 39.14 -1.18 -10.11
C LEU A 49 40.23 -2.19 -10.43
N SER A 50 39.85 -3.47 -10.56
CA SER A 50 40.76 -4.52 -11.06
C SER A 50 41.11 -4.31 -12.55
N THR A 51 42.21 -4.88 -12.97
CA THR A 51 42.62 -4.87 -14.38
C THR A 51 41.56 -5.50 -15.30
N GLU A 52 40.87 -6.54 -14.80
CA GLU A 52 39.77 -7.21 -15.50
C GLU A 52 38.57 -6.28 -15.69
N THR A 53 38.13 -5.61 -14.63
CA THR A 53 37.01 -4.65 -14.69
C THR A 53 37.32 -3.48 -15.62
N VAL A 54 38.54 -2.94 -15.58
CA VAL A 54 39.03 -1.91 -16.52
C VAL A 54 39.00 -2.41 -17.95
N TYR A 55 39.49 -3.64 -18.21
CA TYR A 55 39.48 -4.23 -19.54
C TYR A 55 38.06 -4.41 -20.08
N PHE A 56 37.16 -4.93 -19.29
CA PHE A 56 35.77 -5.10 -19.70
C PHE A 56 35.04 -3.79 -19.98
N ARG A 57 35.47 -2.69 -19.35
CA ARG A 57 34.84 -1.38 -19.53
C ARG A 57 35.39 -0.61 -20.74
N PHE A 58 36.71 -0.69 -20.99
CA PHE A 58 37.40 0.15 -21.98
C PHE A 58 37.90 -0.66 -23.19
N PHE A 59 37.71 -1.96 -23.22
CA PHE A 59 38.19 -2.88 -24.27
C PHE A 59 39.70 -2.80 -24.52
N SER A 60 40.41 -2.25 -23.56
CA SER A 60 41.88 -2.05 -23.64
C SER A 60 42.50 -2.06 -22.25
N PRO A 61 43.72 -2.63 -22.09
CA PRO A 61 44.40 -2.59 -20.80
C PRO A 61 44.94 -1.16 -20.57
N ARG A 62 44.30 -0.44 -19.64
CA ARG A 62 44.66 0.90 -19.19
C ARG A 62 45.15 0.86 -17.75
N ARG A 63 46.14 1.68 -17.40
CA ARG A 63 46.64 1.79 -16.02
C ARG A 63 46.03 2.92 -15.23
N SER A 64 45.46 3.93 -15.89
CA SER A 64 44.82 5.09 -15.27
C SER A 64 43.90 5.79 -16.26
N ILE A 65 42.88 6.49 -15.75
CA ILE A 65 42.01 7.39 -16.50
C ILE A 65 42.68 8.79 -16.47
N GLY A 66 42.80 9.43 -17.63
CA GLY A 66 43.45 10.76 -17.76
C GLY A 66 42.59 11.89 -17.16
N ASP A 67 43.21 13.02 -16.82
CA ASP A 67 42.50 14.16 -16.21
C ASP A 67 41.46 14.77 -17.15
N GLU A 68 41.73 14.85 -18.45
CA GLU A 68 40.77 15.34 -19.46
C GLU A 68 39.56 14.38 -19.58
N GLU A 69 39.84 13.11 -19.51
CA GLU A 69 38.78 12.06 -19.58
C GLU A 69 37.91 12.08 -18.33
N ILE A 70 38.47 12.27 -17.13
CA ILE A 70 37.73 12.44 -15.89
C ILE A 70 36.87 13.70 -15.95
N ALA A 71 37.43 14.82 -16.42
CA ALA A 71 36.66 16.05 -16.58
C ALA A 71 35.47 15.85 -17.54
N HIS A 72 35.67 15.12 -18.64
CA HIS A 72 34.62 14.77 -19.57
C HIS A 72 33.52 13.90 -18.94
N TYR A 73 33.88 12.97 -18.07
CA TYR A 73 32.90 12.08 -17.41
C TYR A 73 32.06 12.76 -16.33
N VAL A 74 32.62 13.78 -15.65
CA VAL A 74 31.87 14.50 -14.59
C VAL A 74 31.11 15.71 -15.12
N THR A 75 31.45 16.20 -16.36
CA THR A 75 30.73 17.32 -16.96
C THR A 75 29.71 16.81 -17.96
N VAL A 76 28.47 16.76 -17.52
CA VAL A 76 27.30 16.26 -18.28
C VAL A 76 26.22 17.35 -18.32
N ASP A 77 25.35 17.32 -19.33
CA ASP A 77 24.24 18.25 -19.48
C ASP A 77 22.95 17.75 -18.77
N TYR A 78 22.96 16.54 -18.23
CA TYR A 78 21.88 15.84 -17.58
C TYR A 78 20.64 15.57 -18.46
N PHE A 79 20.73 15.80 -19.75
CA PHE A 79 19.66 15.58 -20.71
C PHE A 79 20.07 14.57 -21.80
N ASP A 80 21.01 14.94 -22.67
CA ASP A 80 21.55 14.06 -23.71
C ASP A 80 22.65 13.14 -23.15
N ARG A 81 23.29 13.59 -22.08
CA ARG A 81 24.32 12.86 -21.36
C ARG A 81 24.00 12.85 -19.87
N LEU A 82 23.72 11.71 -19.34
CA LEU A 82 23.44 11.50 -17.91
C LEU A 82 24.34 10.40 -17.35
N ALA A 83 24.94 10.66 -16.20
CA ALA A 83 25.62 9.65 -15.42
C ALA A 83 25.04 9.59 -14.00
N LEU A 84 24.71 8.38 -13.54
CA LEU A 84 24.29 8.07 -12.16
C LEU A 84 25.45 7.40 -11.43
N VAL A 85 25.64 7.78 -10.20
CA VAL A 85 26.64 7.19 -9.30
C VAL A 85 25.96 6.54 -8.10
N ALA A 86 26.52 5.41 -7.65
CA ALA A 86 26.14 4.79 -6.39
C ALA A 86 27.23 5.08 -5.35
N VAL A 87 26.80 5.54 -4.18
CA VAL A 87 27.67 5.88 -3.06
C VAL A 87 27.33 4.98 -1.87
N VAL A 88 28.32 4.37 -1.26
CA VAL A 88 28.23 3.58 -0.03
C VAL A 88 29.39 4.00 0.85
N ASP A 89 29.13 4.29 2.10
CA ASP A 89 30.14 4.73 3.09
C ASP A 89 30.93 5.99 2.61
N GLY A 90 30.23 6.91 1.93
CA GLY A 90 30.82 8.10 1.35
C GLY A 90 31.74 7.85 0.15
N GLU A 91 31.96 6.59 -0.24
CA GLU A 91 32.77 6.20 -1.38
C GLU A 91 31.90 5.91 -2.61
N LEU A 92 32.38 6.32 -3.78
CA LEU A 92 31.79 5.96 -5.05
C LEU A 92 32.12 4.50 -5.35
N VAL A 93 31.05 3.69 -5.54
CA VAL A 93 31.18 2.22 -5.72
C VAL A 93 30.69 1.73 -7.08
N ALA A 94 29.90 2.54 -7.80
CA ALA A 94 29.45 2.23 -9.15
C ALA A 94 29.10 3.49 -9.93
N VAL A 95 29.24 3.42 -11.25
CA VAL A 95 28.85 4.47 -12.20
C VAL A 95 28.10 3.83 -13.35
N ALA A 96 26.99 4.42 -13.76
CA ALA A 96 26.25 4.09 -14.96
C ALA A 96 25.99 5.37 -15.75
N ARG A 97 26.09 5.33 -17.06
CA ARG A 97 25.79 6.49 -17.89
C ARG A 97 25.09 6.10 -19.17
N TYR A 98 24.37 7.06 -19.75
CA TYR A 98 24.00 7.02 -21.16
C TYR A 98 24.50 8.28 -21.88
N ASP A 99 24.74 8.11 -23.17
CA ASP A 99 25.05 9.18 -24.12
C ASP A 99 24.09 9.00 -25.32
N ARG A 100 23.27 10.04 -25.65
CA ARG A 100 22.32 10.00 -26.77
C ARG A 100 23.06 9.89 -28.08
N CYS A 101 22.64 9.01 -28.98
CA CYS A 101 23.23 8.82 -30.28
C CYS A 101 22.78 9.93 -31.25
N THR A 102 23.68 10.83 -31.61
CA THR A 102 23.41 11.93 -32.55
C THR A 102 23.42 11.50 -34.01
N ASP A 103 24.04 10.34 -34.34
CA ASP A 103 24.25 9.84 -35.68
C ASP A 103 23.65 8.47 -35.90
N SER A 104 22.32 8.36 -35.93
CA SER A 104 21.63 7.18 -36.47
C SER A 104 21.52 7.32 -38.00
N PRO A 105 22.15 6.44 -38.81
CA PRO A 105 22.03 6.54 -40.27
C PRO A 105 20.55 6.42 -40.67
N PRO A 106 20.09 7.17 -41.71
CA PRO A 106 18.70 7.22 -42.13
C PRO A 106 18.18 5.92 -42.77
N GLY A 107 18.44 4.80 -42.18
CA GLY A 107 18.06 3.44 -42.59
C GLY A 107 17.78 2.48 -41.44
N ALA A 108 18.18 2.82 -40.21
CA ALA A 108 17.98 1.98 -39.03
C ALA A 108 16.63 2.24 -38.31
N ARG A 109 15.80 3.10 -38.85
CA ARG A 109 14.44 3.38 -38.37
C ARG A 109 13.41 2.40 -38.94
N ALA A 110 13.65 1.10 -38.75
CA ALA A 110 12.74 0.08 -39.23
C ALA A 110 12.04 -0.58 -38.03
N GLY A 111 10.74 -0.31 -37.87
CA GLY A 111 9.85 -1.09 -37.03
C GLY A 111 8.87 -0.31 -36.13
N GLY A 112 8.77 1.01 -36.25
CA GLY A 112 7.70 1.76 -35.61
C GLY A 112 6.54 1.99 -36.54
N ASP A 113 5.30 1.75 -36.11
CA ASP A 113 4.08 2.06 -36.83
C ASP A 113 4.10 3.53 -37.31
N ALA A 114 3.88 3.72 -38.60
CA ALA A 114 3.95 5.01 -39.31
C ALA A 114 2.79 5.98 -38.92
N ALA A 115 2.12 5.76 -37.79
CA ALA A 115 1.02 6.58 -37.30
C ALA A 115 1.36 7.55 -36.15
N SER A 116 2.52 7.39 -35.48
CA SER A 116 2.99 8.36 -34.48
C SER A 116 4.31 8.98 -34.94
N GLY A 117 4.26 10.19 -35.43
CA GLY A 117 5.37 10.91 -36.11
C GLY A 117 6.51 11.38 -35.22
N GLN A 118 6.83 10.71 -34.10
CA GLN A 118 8.01 10.95 -33.26
C GLN A 118 8.75 9.64 -33.05
N GLY A 119 9.82 9.41 -33.82
CA GLY A 119 10.78 8.34 -33.57
C GLY A 119 11.50 8.63 -32.25
N MET A 120 11.42 7.72 -31.26
CA MET A 120 12.22 7.79 -30.02
C MET A 120 13.69 7.59 -30.36
N ASP A 121 14.58 8.31 -29.67
CA ASP A 121 16.02 8.29 -29.91
C ASP A 121 16.72 7.11 -29.23
N ASP A 122 17.87 6.73 -29.76
CA ASP A 122 18.77 5.73 -29.17
C ASP A 122 19.81 6.38 -28.25
N ALA A 123 20.27 5.65 -27.23
CA ALA A 123 21.40 6.07 -26.43
C ALA A 123 22.35 4.90 -26.12
N GLU A 124 23.65 5.17 -26.22
CA GLU A 124 24.68 4.23 -25.78
C GLU A 124 24.72 4.22 -24.24
N VAL A 125 24.71 3.02 -23.63
CA VAL A 125 24.74 2.84 -22.19
C VAL A 125 25.98 2.08 -21.73
N ALA A 126 26.56 2.51 -20.59
CA ALA A 126 27.75 1.91 -20.04
C ALA A 126 27.77 1.92 -18.51
N PHE A 127 28.29 0.84 -17.92
CA PHE A 127 28.32 0.59 -16.48
C PHE A 127 29.72 0.18 -16.00
N VAL A 128 30.00 0.50 -14.77
CA VAL A 128 31.12 -0.08 -14.03
C VAL A 128 30.79 -0.16 -12.55
N VAL A 129 31.05 -1.31 -11.94
CA VAL A 129 30.86 -1.54 -10.50
C VAL A 129 32.18 -2.01 -9.92
N ARG A 130 32.60 -1.43 -8.82
CA ARG A 130 33.82 -1.80 -8.10
C ARG A 130 33.78 -3.26 -7.68
N ASP A 131 34.87 -3.98 -7.78
CA ASP A 131 34.95 -5.44 -7.68
C ASP A 131 34.40 -5.97 -6.35
N ASP A 132 34.69 -5.30 -5.24
CA ASP A 132 34.19 -5.65 -3.89
C ASP A 132 32.70 -5.37 -3.67
N HIS A 133 32.05 -4.69 -4.61
CA HIS A 133 30.62 -4.37 -4.58
C HIS A 133 29.83 -5.07 -5.69
N GLN A 134 30.46 -5.90 -6.52
CA GLN A 134 29.78 -6.73 -7.52
C GLN A 134 28.92 -7.82 -6.88
N GLY A 135 27.89 -8.31 -7.62
CA GLY A 135 26.98 -9.35 -7.13
C GLY A 135 25.89 -8.87 -6.16
N ARG A 136 25.91 -7.58 -5.77
CA ARG A 136 24.93 -6.98 -4.85
C ARG A 136 23.72 -6.34 -5.56
N GLY A 137 23.64 -6.44 -6.88
CA GLY A 137 22.54 -5.88 -7.69
C GLY A 137 22.70 -4.41 -8.10
N LEU A 138 23.83 -3.75 -7.83
CA LEU A 138 24.09 -2.35 -8.18
C LEU A 138 23.92 -2.06 -9.67
N GLY A 139 24.49 -2.88 -10.55
CA GLY A 139 24.36 -2.70 -12.00
C GLY A 139 22.92 -2.71 -12.48
N THR A 140 22.12 -3.63 -11.94
CA THR A 140 20.68 -3.75 -12.28
C THR A 140 19.88 -2.54 -11.79
N VAL A 141 20.11 -2.10 -10.55
CA VAL A 141 19.43 -0.92 -9.99
C VAL A 141 19.78 0.35 -10.77
N LEU A 142 21.05 0.53 -11.08
CA LEU A 142 21.51 1.67 -11.87
C LEU A 142 20.88 1.67 -13.28
N LEU A 143 20.77 0.49 -13.92
CA LEU A 143 20.14 0.37 -15.23
C LEU A 143 18.64 0.73 -15.17
N GLU A 144 17.92 0.25 -14.16
CA GLU A 144 16.52 0.60 -13.94
C GLU A 144 16.31 2.11 -13.77
N HIS A 145 17.13 2.75 -12.94
CA HIS A 145 17.07 4.18 -12.71
C HIS A 145 17.47 5.01 -13.95
N LEU A 146 18.51 4.56 -14.66
CA LEU A 146 18.99 5.21 -15.86
C LEU A 146 17.95 5.11 -16.99
N ALA A 147 17.31 3.93 -17.16
CA ALA A 147 16.24 3.71 -18.13
C ALA A 147 15.02 4.58 -17.83
N SER A 148 14.60 4.66 -16.56
CA SER A 148 13.51 5.53 -16.14
C SER A 148 13.79 7.00 -16.47
N ALA A 149 15.03 7.46 -16.21
CA ALA A 149 15.45 8.82 -16.55
C ALA A 149 15.52 9.06 -18.06
N ALA A 150 15.94 8.06 -18.84
CA ALA A 150 16.05 8.14 -20.30
C ALA A 150 14.68 8.26 -20.97
N VAL A 151 13.70 7.44 -20.55
CA VAL A 151 12.32 7.51 -21.07
C VAL A 151 11.70 8.88 -20.84
N GLN A 152 11.89 9.49 -19.66
CA GLN A 152 11.42 10.84 -19.37
C GLN A 152 12.05 11.92 -20.27
N ARG A 153 13.21 11.60 -20.89
CA ARG A 153 13.95 12.50 -21.80
C ARG A 153 13.77 12.12 -23.27
N GLY A 154 12.77 11.25 -23.58
CA GLY A 154 12.43 10.89 -24.97
C GLY A 154 13.35 9.82 -25.59
N ILE A 155 14.17 9.13 -24.81
CA ILE A 155 15.00 8.02 -25.27
C ILE A 155 14.18 6.73 -25.17
N GLY A 156 14.04 5.98 -26.27
CA GLY A 156 13.24 4.75 -26.33
C GLY A 156 14.04 3.48 -26.32
N ARG A 157 15.36 3.57 -26.55
CA ARG A 157 16.20 2.40 -26.72
C ARG A 157 17.61 2.62 -26.19
N PHE A 158 18.12 1.63 -25.44
CA PHE A 158 19.51 1.58 -25.05
C PHE A 158 20.29 0.61 -25.95
N VAL A 159 21.52 0.99 -26.28
CA VAL A 159 22.49 0.17 -27.01
C VAL A 159 23.75 0.03 -26.15
N ALA A 160 24.28 -1.18 -26.03
CA ALA A 160 25.50 -1.46 -25.32
C ALA A 160 26.38 -2.43 -26.08
N ASP A 161 27.68 -2.16 -26.19
CA ASP A 161 28.68 -3.09 -26.72
C ASP A 161 29.37 -3.80 -25.54
N VAL A 162 29.39 -5.14 -25.55
CA VAL A 162 29.89 -5.99 -24.46
C VAL A 162 30.83 -7.04 -25.01
N LEU A 163 31.98 -7.26 -24.35
CA LEU A 163 32.88 -8.37 -24.70
C LEU A 163 32.19 -9.71 -24.38
N PRO A 164 32.34 -10.73 -25.26
CA PRO A 164 31.71 -12.04 -25.08
C PRO A 164 32.06 -12.72 -23.74
N GLU A 165 33.25 -12.43 -23.20
CA GLU A 165 33.73 -12.98 -21.94
C GLU A 165 33.08 -12.31 -20.71
N ASN A 166 32.43 -11.16 -20.87
CA ASN A 166 31.75 -10.44 -19.78
C ASN A 166 30.33 -10.95 -19.53
N TYR A 167 30.21 -12.23 -19.19
CA TYR A 167 28.93 -12.89 -18.91
C TYR A 167 28.13 -12.20 -17.80
N ARG A 168 28.82 -11.54 -16.85
CA ARG A 168 28.15 -10.83 -15.75
C ARG A 168 27.31 -9.67 -16.27
N MET A 169 27.87 -8.89 -17.22
CA MET A 169 27.16 -7.74 -17.81
C MET A 169 26.00 -8.19 -18.70
N ILE A 170 26.21 -9.21 -19.51
CA ILE A 170 25.16 -9.82 -20.35
C ILE A 170 24.00 -10.28 -19.45
N ASN A 171 24.30 -10.92 -18.32
CA ASN A 171 23.26 -11.35 -17.37
C ASN A 171 22.52 -10.17 -16.71
N VAL A 172 23.19 -9.05 -16.45
CA VAL A 172 22.51 -7.83 -15.96
C VAL A 172 21.47 -7.40 -16.97
N PHE A 173 21.80 -7.24 -18.25
CA PHE A 173 20.86 -6.85 -19.29
C PHE A 173 19.67 -7.82 -19.39
N ARG A 174 19.93 -9.13 -19.41
CA ARG A 174 18.89 -10.16 -19.45
C ARG A 174 17.98 -10.18 -18.23
N SER A 175 18.56 -9.90 -17.07
CA SER A 175 17.80 -9.99 -15.80
C SER A 175 16.84 -8.83 -15.59
N VAL A 176 17.06 -7.67 -16.24
CA VAL A 176 16.24 -6.47 -16.00
C VAL A 176 14.81 -6.68 -16.48
N GLY A 177 14.61 -7.31 -17.64
CA GLY A 177 13.27 -7.62 -18.18
C GLY A 177 12.84 -6.73 -19.33
N PHE A 178 13.76 -5.95 -19.90
CA PHE A 178 13.51 -5.27 -21.18
C PHE A 178 13.50 -6.28 -22.34
N ASP A 179 12.90 -5.90 -23.46
CA ASP A 179 13.03 -6.65 -24.70
C ASP A 179 14.45 -6.45 -25.25
N GLU A 180 15.24 -7.52 -25.20
CA GLU A 180 16.63 -7.45 -25.56
C GLU A 180 16.91 -8.21 -26.86
N HIS A 181 17.71 -7.62 -27.72
CA HIS A 181 18.28 -8.27 -28.88
C HIS A 181 19.81 -8.20 -28.81
N ALA A 182 20.45 -9.35 -28.83
CA ALA A 182 21.89 -9.47 -28.76
C ALA A 182 22.45 -10.02 -30.08
N LEU A 183 23.34 -9.28 -30.73
CA LEU A 183 23.98 -9.65 -31.97
C LEU A 183 25.50 -9.60 -31.80
N LEU A 184 26.22 -10.65 -32.27
CA LEU A 184 27.68 -10.64 -32.31
C LEU A 184 28.12 -9.84 -33.55
N ASP A 185 28.81 -8.73 -33.33
CA ASP A 185 29.36 -7.88 -34.39
C ASP A 185 30.83 -7.57 -34.12
N SER A 186 31.70 -7.90 -35.06
CA SER A 186 33.14 -7.54 -35.05
C SER A 186 33.88 -7.91 -33.75
N GLY A 187 33.45 -8.99 -33.06
CA GLY A 187 34.09 -9.47 -31.83
C GLY A 187 33.51 -8.94 -30.55
N VAL A 188 32.47 -8.08 -30.60
CA VAL A 188 31.68 -7.62 -29.47
C VAL A 188 30.21 -8.07 -29.60
N ILE A 189 29.53 -8.25 -28.49
CA ILE A 189 28.10 -8.49 -28.46
C ILE A 189 27.41 -7.13 -28.32
N ARG A 190 26.72 -6.71 -29.36
CA ARG A 190 25.84 -5.55 -29.33
C ARG A 190 24.50 -5.94 -28.75
N VAL A 191 24.15 -5.37 -27.59
CA VAL A 191 22.88 -5.57 -26.90
C VAL A 191 22.04 -4.33 -27.12
N THR A 192 20.82 -4.52 -27.62
CA THR A 192 19.83 -3.47 -27.83
C THR A 192 18.66 -3.74 -26.91
N MET A 193 18.20 -2.76 -26.15
CA MET A 193 17.12 -2.89 -25.17
C MET A 193 16.04 -1.83 -25.43
N GLU A 194 14.81 -2.25 -25.65
CA GLU A 194 13.66 -1.37 -25.74
C GLU A 194 13.17 -0.98 -24.34
N LEU A 195 13.10 0.33 -24.06
CA LEU A 195 12.78 0.88 -22.73
C LEU A 195 11.27 0.95 -22.44
N ALA A 196 10.44 0.28 -23.24
CA ALA A 196 9.01 0.22 -22.97
C ALA A 196 8.73 -0.52 -21.66
N SER A 197 7.86 0.07 -20.83
CA SER A 197 7.41 -0.57 -19.58
C SER A 197 6.44 -1.69 -19.88
N ARG A 198 6.95 -2.91 -19.97
CA ARG A 198 6.16 -4.15 -20.16
C ARG A 198 5.83 -4.81 -18.81
N PRO A 199 4.75 -5.58 -18.71
CA PRO A 199 4.39 -6.29 -17.46
C PRO A 199 5.54 -7.11 -16.87
N GLU A 200 6.32 -7.80 -17.71
CA GLU A 200 7.44 -8.64 -17.31
C GLU A 200 8.58 -7.82 -16.65
N TYR A 201 8.84 -6.62 -17.14
CA TYR A 201 9.79 -5.69 -16.54
C TYR A 201 9.34 -5.28 -15.14
N ILE A 202 8.08 -4.87 -15.02
CA ILE A 202 7.47 -4.45 -13.74
C ILE A 202 7.57 -5.58 -12.72
N GLU A 203 7.16 -6.79 -13.08
CA GLU A 203 7.20 -7.97 -12.20
C GLU A 203 8.62 -8.27 -11.70
N ARG A 204 9.62 -8.19 -12.58
CA ARG A 204 11.02 -8.42 -12.21
C ARG A 204 11.58 -7.34 -11.28
N VAL A 205 11.26 -6.06 -11.54
CA VAL A 205 11.65 -4.94 -10.65
C VAL A 205 11.03 -5.13 -9.26
N GLU A 206 9.73 -5.44 -9.20
CA GLU A 206 9.04 -5.69 -7.93
C GLU A 206 9.59 -6.92 -7.19
N GLY A 207 9.90 -8.00 -7.90
CA GLY A 207 10.51 -9.21 -7.32
C GLY A 207 11.88 -8.93 -6.68
N ARG A 208 12.71 -8.11 -7.33
CA ARG A 208 14.01 -7.69 -6.78
C ARG A 208 13.86 -6.75 -5.57
N ASP A 209 12.94 -5.78 -5.64
CA ASP A 209 12.63 -4.89 -4.50
C ASP A 209 12.11 -5.69 -3.30
N TRP A 210 11.29 -6.72 -3.58
CA TRP A 210 10.79 -7.64 -2.56
C TRP A 210 11.92 -8.40 -1.87
N THR A 211 12.80 -9.03 -2.64
CA THR A 211 13.94 -9.80 -2.11
C THR A 211 14.88 -8.93 -1.28
N ALA A 212 15.19 -7.74 -1.77
CA ALA A 212 16.04 -6.78 -1.05
C ALA A 212 15.41 -6.34 0.28
N ALA A 213 14.10 -6.05 0.27
CA ALA A 213 13.38 -5.66 1.49
C ALA A 213 13.36 -6.80 2.52
N VAL A 214 13.07 -8.03 2.11
CA VAL A 214 13.09 -9.20 3.01
C VAL A 214 14.45 -9.34 3.68
N ARG A 215 15.54 -9.33 2.92
CA ARG A 215 16.90 -9.45 3.45
C ARG A 215 17.29 -8.30 4.37
N SER A 216 16.81 -7.09 4.10
CA SER A 216 17.09 -5.95 4.97
C SER A 216 16.49 -6.11 6.37
N ILE A 217 15.33 -6.78 6.49
CA ILE A 217 14.69 -7.06 7.77
C ILE A 217 15.27 -8.31 8.45
N GLU A 218 15.85 -9.24 7.69
CA GLU A 218 16.56 -10.40 8.27
C GLU A 218 17.72 -9.99 9.17
N HIS A 219 18.49 -8.95 8.82
CA HIS A 219 19.56 -8.41 9.67
C HIS A 219 19.04 -7.92 11.03
N ILE A 220 17.77 -7.52 11.13
CA ILE A 220 17.14 -7.01 12.35
C ILE A 220 16.47 -8.13 13.14
N LEU A 221 15.73 -9.01 12.45
CA LEU A 221 14.90 -10.03 13.10
C LEU A 221 15.59 -11.40 13.25
N ARG A 222 16.69 -11.65 12.51
CA ARG A 222 17.44 -12.92 12.54
C ARG A 222 18.94 -12.71 12.71
N PRO A 223 19.39 -11.82 13.62
CA PRO A 223 20.82 -11.60 13.83
C PRO A 223 21.48 -12.81 14.47
N ALA A 224 22.73 -13.06 14.15
CA ALA A 224 23.59 -14.03 14.85
C ALA A 224 24.39 -13.36 16.00
N SER A 225 24.51 -12.03 15.99
CA SER A 225 25.18 -11.25 17.02
C SER A 225 24.45 -9.93 17.29
N ILE A 226 24.30 -9.59 18.58
CA ILE A 226 23.63 -8.36 19.02
C ILE A 226 24.56 -7.58 19.96
N ALA A 227 24.91 -6.36 19.55
CA ALA A 227 25.52 -5.39 20.45
C ALA A 227 24.44 -4.56 21.15
N VAL A 228 24.46 -4.48 22.47
CA VAL A 228 23.60 -3.58 23.25
C VAL A 228 24.43 -2.41 23.71
N VAL A 229 24.20 -1.24 23.08
CA VAL A 229 24.99 -0.02 23.34
C VAL A 229 24.26 0.85 24.36
N SER A 230 24.88 1.03 25.54
CA SER A 230 24.34 1.84 26.62
C SER A 230 25.38 2.84 27.13
N ALA A 231 24.93 3.84 27.87
CA ALA A 231 25.78 4.83 28.52
C ALA A 231 25.38 4.97 30.00
N GLY A 232 25.74 3.99 30.82
CA GLY A 232 25.44 3.94 32.22
C GLY A 232 24.92 2.59 32.70
N SER A 233 25.68 1.95 33.56
CA SER A 233 25.52 0.56 33.97
C SER A 233 24.71 0.37 35.26
N GLN A 234 23.82 1.30 35.62
CA GLN A 234 22.98 1.10 36.79
C GLN A 234 22.01 -0.06 36.56
N ASP A 235 21.93 -0.97 37.57
CA ASP A 235 20.85 -1.98 37.59
C ASP A 235 19.49 -1.28 37.44
N GLY A 236 18.72 -1.69 36.42
CA GLY A 236 17.45 -1.05 36.04
C GLY A 236 17.55 -0.09 34.88
N SER A 237 18.70 0.07 34.22
CA SER A 237 18.79 0.77 32.94
C SER A 237 18.14 -0.05 31.83
N VAL A 238 17.55 0.64 30.83
CA VAL A 238 16.93 -0.01 29.67
C VAL A 238 17.88 -0.97 28.95
N GLY A 239 19.15 -0.60 28.82
CA GLY A 239 20.18 -1.45 28.23
C GLY A 239 20.41 -2.74 29.00
N ALA A 240 20.51 -2.66 30.32
CA ALA A 240 20.67 -3.83 31.18
C ALA A 240 19.43 -4.74 31.15
N ASP A 241 18.22 -4.15 31.09
CA ASP A 241 16.98 -4.93 30.98
C ASP A 241 16.93 -5.69 29.66
N ILE A 242 17.34 -5.08 28.55
CA ILE A 242 17.41 -5.75 27.24
C ILE A 242 18.45 -6.88 27.25
N VAL A 243 19.65 -6.67 27.84
CA VAL A 243 20.64 -7.76 27.99
C VAL A 243 20.04 -8.90 28.81
N ARG A 244 19.37 -8.60 29.91
CA ARG A 244 18.69 -9.60 30.75
C ARG A 244 17.61 -10.34 30.00
N ASN A 245 16.81 -9.64 29.20
CA ASN A 245 15.75 -10.23 28.37
C ASN A 245 16.30 -11.16 27.28
N LEU A 246 17.41 -10.80 26.65
CA LEU A 246 18.08 -11.66 25.66
C LEU A 246 18.60 -12.95 26.34
N LEU A 247 19.23 -12.84 27.50
CA LEU A 247 19.78 -13.99 28.23
C LEU A 247 18.68 -14.91 28.79
N SER A 248 17.65 -14.30 29.42
CA SER A 248 16.55 -15.07 30.02
C SER A 248 15.63 -15.68 28.95
N GLY A 249 15.51 -15.04 27.80
CA GLY A 249 14.80 -15.55 26.62
C GLY A 249 15.50 -16.71 25.91
N GLY A 250 16.78 -16.96 26.26
CA GLY A 250 17.60 -18.01 25.68
C GLY A 250 18.02 -17.70 24.24
N TYR A 251 18.29 -16.43 23.92
CA TYR A 251 18.80 -16.03 22.60
C TYR A 251 20.01 -16.88 22.20
N THR A 252 19.98 -17.40 20.97
CA THR A 252 20.96 -18.41 20.51
C THR A 252 22.25 -17.79 19.97
N GLY A 253 22.25 -16.48 19.67
CA GLY A 253 23.41 -15.76 19.16
C GLY A 253 24.26 -15.11 20.25
N ALA A 254 25.26 -14.35 19.83
CA ALA A 254 26.16 -13.63 20.74
C ALA A 254 25.50 -12.35 21.26
N VAL A 255 25.54 -12.16 22.60
CA VAL A 255 25.13 -10.91 23.27
C VAL A 255 26.37 -10.15 23.67
N LEU A 256 26.54 -8.93 23.18
CA LEU A 256 27.77 -8.12 23.31
C LEU A 256 27.43 -6.76 23.95
N PRO A 257 27.45 -6.66 25.29
CA PRO A 257 27.23 -5.38 25.95
C PRO A 257 28.35 -4.39 25.61
N VAL A 258 27.99 -3.16 25.28
CA VAL A 258 28.94 -2.06 25.01
C VAL A 258 28.58 -0.90 25.91
N ASP A 259 29.39 -0.67 26.93
CA ASP A 259 29.22 0.42 27.90
C ASP A 259 30.58 0.89 28.39
N PRO A 260 30.98 2.16 28.13
CA PRO A 260 32.27 2.68 28.52
C PRO A 260 32.45 2.83 30.02
N GLN A 261 31.38 2.71 30.83
CA GLN A 261 31.42 2.91 32.30
C GLN A 261 31.27 1.60 33.06
N ALA A 262 31.01 0.47 32.39
CA ALA A 262 30.79 -0.82 33.02
C ALA A 262 31.84 -1.86 32.61
N GLU A 263 32.38 -2.57 33.58
CA GLU A 263 33.21 -3.76 33.32
C GLU A 263 32.38 -4.98 32.94
N SER A 264 31.15 -5.04 33.44
CA SER A 264 30.21 -6.13 33.12
C SER A 264 28.76 -5.68 33.19
N VAL A 265 27.88 -6.29 32.37
CA VAL A 265 26.41 -6.09 32.37
C VAL A 265 25.73 -7.46 32.43
N CYS A 266 24.90 -7.68 33.45
CA CYS A 266 24.20 -8.95 33.70
C CYS A 266 25.12 -10.19 33.67
N GLY A 267 26.37 -10.06 34.15
CA GLY A 267 27.35 -11.13 34.20
C GLY A 267 28.15 -11.38 32.92
N LEU A 268 27.88 -10.62 31.86
CA LEU A 268 28.71 -10.61 30.65
C LEU A 268 29.73 -9.49 30.70
N SER A 269 30.95 -9.74 30.22
CA SER A 269 31.97 -8.68 30.06
C SER A 269 31.49 -7.61 29.13
N SER A 270 31.64 -6.34 29.48
CA SER A 270 31.30 -5.20 28.67
C SER A 270 32.51 -4.69 27.91
N TYR A 271 32.27 -4.21 26.68
CA TYR A 271 33.27 -3.54 25.83
C TYR A 271 33.17 -2.04 26.06
N ALA A 272 34.31 -1.34 26.09
CA ALA A 272 34.30 0.12 26.21
C ALA A 272 33.78 0.84 24.97
N SER A 273 33.96 0.25 23.77
CA SER A 273 33.50 0.77 22.52
C SER A 273 33.15 -0.37 21.53
N LEU A 274 32.39 -0.04 20.48
CA LEU A 274 32.09 -0.98 19.39
C LEU A 274 33.33 -1.47 18.64
N SER A 275 34.38 -0.65 18.55
CA SER A 275 35.68 -1.05 17.96
C SER A 275 36.38 -2.18 18.71
N ASP A 276 36.17 -2.28 20.02
CA ASP A 276 36.79 -3.29 20.86
C ASP A 276 36.09 -4.65 20.80
N VAL A 277 34.87 -4.68 20.24
CA VAL A 277 34.12 -5.92 20.06
C VAL A 277 34.79 -6.79 19.00
N PRO A 278 35.14 -8.06 19.31
CA PRO A 278 35.70 -8.96 18.30
C PRO A 278 34.65 -9.46 17.32
N GLY A 279 35.01 -9.57 16.02
CA GLY A 279 34.15 -10.13 14.99
C GLY A 279 33.05 -9.17 14.45
N PRO A 280 32.16 -9.68 13.61
CA PRO A 280 31.05 -8.93 13.02
C PRO A 280 29.90 -8.74 14.02
N ILE A 281 29.15 -7.68 13.84
CA ILE A 281 27.92 -7.37 14.58
C ILE A 281 26.77 -7.23 13.58
N ASP A 282 25.76 -8.08 13.70
CA ASP A 282 24.61 -8.03 12.80
C ASP A 282 23.61 -6.95 13.21
N LEU A 283 23.33 -6.83 14.52
CA LEU A 283 22.36 -5.89 15.07
C LEU A 283 22.96 -5.08 16.22
N ALA A 284 22.75 -3.78 16.20
CA ALA A 284 23.02 -2.92 17.36
C ALA A 284 21.70 -2.40 17.96
N VAL A 285 21.49 -2.67 19.25
CA VAL A 285 20.37 -2.12 20.03
C VAL A 285 20.91 -0.93 20.82
N ILE A 286 20.44 0.27 20.51
CA ILE A 286 20.99 1.52 21.01
C ILE A 286 20.04 2.11 22.05
N THR A 287 20.53 2.31 23.26
CA THR A 287 19.75 2.83 24.41
C THR A 287 20.37 4.09 25.01
N VAL A 288 21.20 4.79 24.24
CA VAL A 288 21.86 6.03 24.66
C VAL A 288 20.96 7.25 24.52
N ALA A 289 21.29 8.33 25.20
CA ALA A 289 20.58 9.60 25.07
C ALA A 289 20.68 10.15 23.61
N ARG A 290 19.62 10.85 23.14
CA ARG A 290 19.48 11.34 21.77
C ARG A 290 20.71 12.08 21.25
N ARG A 291 21.35 12.93 22.09
CA ARG A 291 22.56 13.68 21.71
C ARG A 291 23.77 12.83 21.31
N LEU A 292 23.79 11.56 21.70
CA LEU A 292 24.89 10.62 21.40
C LEU A 292 24.59 9.71 20.20
N LEU A 293 23.36 9.73 19.67
CA LEU A 293 22.92 8.79 18.64
C LEU A 293 23.79 8.87 17.38
N SER A 294 24.07 10.07 16.86
CA SER A 294 24.87 10.24 15.63
C SER A 294 26.27 9.66 15.75
N ASP A 295 26.92 9.81 16.92
CA ASP A 295 28.26 9.27 17.13
C ASP A 295 28.23 7.75 17.23
N VAL A 296 27.23 7.19 17.94
CA VAL A 296 27.04 5.74 18.03
C VAL A 296 26.71 5.14 16.67
N VAL A 297 25.85 5.78 15.85
CA VAL A 297 25.51 5.31 14.49
C VAL A 297 26.75 5.32 13.59
N ARG A 298 27.61 6.36 13.66
CA ARG A 298 28.90 6.36 12.94
C ARG A 298 29.82 5.21 13.39
N ALA A 299 29.90 4.96 14.69
CA ALA A 299 30.68 3.83 15.21
C ALA A 299 30.12 2.49 14.74
N CYS A 300 28.79 2.32 14.71
CA CYS A 300 28.14 1.14 14.12
C CYS A 300 28.49 0.98 12.65
N GLY A 301 28.39 2.07 11.87
CA GLY A 301 28.73 2.06 10.45
C GLY A 301 30.18 1.66 10.19
N SER A 302 31.13 2.28 10.92
CA SER A 302 32.56 1.94 10.82
C SER A 302 32.86 0.49 11.21
N LYS A 303 32.03 -0.11 12.07
CA LYS A 303 32.12 -1.53 12.47
C LYS A 303 31.45 -2.47 11.43
N GLY A 304 30.67 -1.94 10.52
CA GLY A 304 29.94 -2.72 9.50
C GLY A 304 28.68 -3.40 10.02
N VAL A 305 28.02 -2.83 11.03
CA VAL A 305 26.74 -3.33 11.57
C VAL A 305 25.68 -3.40 10.48
N GLY A 306 24.85 -4.47 10.46
CA GLY A 306 23.84 -4.69 9.45
C GLY A 306 22.52 -3.92 9.70
N GLY A 307 22.10 -3.81 10.96
CA GLY A 307 20.85 -3.15 11.35
C GLY A 307 20.91 -2.48 12.71
N LEU A 308 20.03 -1.51 12.92
CA LEU A 308 19.94 -0.71 14.15
C LEU A 308 18.52 -0.78 14.73
N VAL A 309 18.41 -0.89 16.06
CA VAL A 309 17.18 -0.71 16.82
C VAL A 309 17.42 0.39 17.85
N VAL A 310 16.75 1.53 17.70
CA VAL A 310 16.98 2.71 18.54
C VAL A 310 15.87 2.84 19.57
N VAL A 311 16.15 2.43 20.80
CA VAL A 311 15.22 2.39 21.95
C VAL A 311 15.34 3.66 22.80
N SER A 312 16.06 4.68 22.34
CA SER A 312 16.29 5.91 23.11
C SER A 312 14.97 6.65 23.38
N SER A 313 14.76 7.02 24.63
CA SER A 313 13.72 7.95 25.06
C SER A 313 14.35 9.30 25.42
N GLY A 314 13.90 10.35 24.83
CA GLY A 314 14.32 11.70 25.16
C GLY A 314 13.39 12.69 24.52
N ALA A 315 12.45 13.26 25.28
CA ALA A 315 11.65 14.35 24.81
C ALA A 315 12.58 15.50 24.36
N SER A 316 12.56 15.82 23.07
CA SER A 316 12.94 17.15 22.62
C SER A 316 11.71 18.02 22.83
N ASP A 317 11.87 19.14 23.50
CA ASP A 317 10.77 20.09 23.73
C ASP A 317 10.23 20.74 22.44
N ASP A 318 10.77 20.35 21.27
CA ASP A 318 10.44 20.89 19.95
C ASP A 318 10.32 19.73 18.92
N GLU A 319 9.07 19.47 18.47
CA GLU A 319 8.74 18.39 17.51
C GLU A 319 9.43 18.59 16.14
N ALA A 320 9.51 19.83 15.65
CA ALA A 320 10.15 20.13 14.37
C ALA A 320 11.66 19.84 14.40
N GLN A 321 12.31 20.06 15.53
CA GLN A 321 13.72 19.77 15.74
C GLN A 321 13.96 18.26 15.91
N SER A 322 12.96 17.52 16.40
CA SER A 322 12.99 16.07 16.49
C SER A 322 12.90 15.41 15.11
N GLU A 323 12.00 15.85 14.23
CA GLU A 323 11.85 15.30 12.87
C GLU A 323 13.09 15.56 12.00
N SER A 324 13.66 16.76 12.03
CA SER A 324 14.90 17.07 11.32
C SER A 324 16.06 16.15 11.79
N SER A 325 16.19 15.97 13.11
CA SER A 325 17.19 15.09 13.70
C SER A 325 16.98 13.60 13.35
N ASP A 326 15.75 13.15 13.17
CA ASP A 326 15.46 11.76 12.77
C ASP A 326 15.84 11.53 11.30
N ARG A 327 15.60 12.51 10.43
CA ARG A 327 16.05 12.46 9.03
C ARG A 327 17.56 12.35 8.92
N ASP A 328 18.29 13.21 9.63
CA ASP A 328 19.75 13.20 9.64
C ASP A 328 20.30 11.86 10.14
N LEU A 329 19.64 11.27 11.15
CA LEU A 329 20.02 9.98 11.68
C LEU A 329 19.82 8.84 10.69
N VAL A 330 18.68 8.85 9.98
CA VAL A 330 18.38 7.87 8.94
C VAL A 330 19.33 8.01 7.75
N GLU A 331 19.58 9.23 7.30
CA GLU A 331 20.53 9.48 6.21
C GLU A 331 21.93 8.99 6.60
N LEU A 332 22.35 9.25 7.82
CA LEU A 332 23.63 8.77 8.34
C LEU A 332 23.68 7.23 8.36
N ALA A 333 22.64 6.56 8.86
CA ALA A 333 22.57 5.10 8.88
C ALA A 333 22.63 4.51 7.48
N ARG A 334 21.83 5.06 6.54
CA ARG A 334 21.78 4.61 5.15
C ARG A 334 23.07 4.83 4.39
N ASN A 335 23.81 5.90 4.69
CA ASN A 335 25.14 6.14 4.09
C ASN A 335 26.12 5.00 4.41
N PHE A 336 25.99 4.34 5.55
CA PHE A 336 26.76 3.14 5.93
C PHE A 336 26.07 1.82 5.51
N GLY A 337 24.97 1.87 4.77
CA GLY A 337 24.24 0.69 4.32
C GLY A 337 23.38 0.03 5.40
N MET A 338 23.12 0.69 6.52
CA MET A 338 22.33 0.15 7.64
C MET A 338 20.85 0.53 7.54
N ARG A 339 19.99 -0.37 8.07
CA ARG A 339 18.57 -0.07 8.29
C ARG A 339 18.32 0.21 9.77
N LEU A 340 17.31 1.07 10.04
CA LEU A 340 16.99 1.54 11.38
C LEU A 340 15.53 1.31 11.75
N VAL A 341 15.28 0.66 12.90
CA VAL A 341 13.97 0.60 13.57
C VAL A 341 13.92 1.65 14.68
N GLY A 342 12.85 2.42 14.71
CA GLY A 342 12.69 3.56 15.61
C GLY A 342 12.97 4.90 14.90
N PRO A 343 13.55 5.88 15.62
CA PRO A 343 13.80 5.92 17.07
C PRO A 343 12.54 5.87 17.93
N GLU A 344 12.72 5.93 19.25
CA GLU A 344 11.63 5.89 20.23
C GLU A 344 10.79 4.61 20.18
N CYS A 345 11.40 3.50 19.80
CA CYS A 345 10.75 2.20 19.78
C CYS A 345 10.98 1.45 21.12
N MET A 346 10.21 0.38 21.31
CA MET A 346 10.33 -0.52 22.48
C MET A 346 11.12 -1.80 22.17
N GLY A 347 11.75 -1.86 21.01
CA GLY A 347 12.58 -2.98 20.59
C GLY A 347 11.86 -3.98 19.67
N VAL A 348 12.52 -5.13 19.50
CA VAL A 348 12.09 -6.21 18.62
C VAL A 348 12.16 -7.57 19.31
N ILE A 349 11.26 -8.49 18.92
CA ILE A 349 11.21 -9.86 19.42
C ILE A 349 11.13 -10.83 18.24
N ASN A 350 11.83 -11.95 18.31
CA ASN A 350 11.64 -13.09 17.43
C ASN A 350 11.67 -14.37 18.29
N THR A 351 10.54 -15.08 18.34
CA THR A 351 10.37 -16.27 19.19
C THR A 351 10.71 -17.57 18.47
N CYS A 352 11.15 -17.50 17.21
CA CYS A 352 11.59 -18.67 16.45
C CYS A 352 12.58 -19.50 17.27
N PRO A 353 12.40 -20.85 17.39
CA PRO A 353 13.24 -21.69 18.24
C PRO A 353 14.74 -21.60 17.95
N GLU A 354 15.11 -21.30 16.71
CA GLU A 354 16.49 -21.14 16.27
C GLU A 354 17.09 -19.80 16.68
N ILE A 355 16.28 -18.84 17.15
CA ILE A 355 16.71 -17.45 17.43
C ILE A 355 16.41 -17.04 18.86
N ARG A 356 15.16 -17.15 19.32
CA ARG A 356 14.70 -16.84 20.70
C ARG A 356 15.10 -15.44 21.19
N MET A 357 15.01 -14.47 20.30
CA MET A 357 15.44 -13.10 20.58
C MET A 357 14.35 -12.30 21.28
N ASN A 358 14.68 -11.73 22.45
CA ASN A 358 13.90 -10.66 23.08
C ASN A 358 14.80 -9.42 23.26
N ALA A 359 14.99 -8.67 22.16
CA ALA A 359 15.71 -7.41 22.15
C ALA A 359 14.73 -6.23 22.37
N SER A 360 13.90 -6.32 23.40
CA SER A 360 12.87 -5.32 23.73
C SER A 360 12.81 -5.06 25.23
N VAL A 361 12.05 -4.05 25.63
CA VAL A 361 11.76 -3.73 27.03
C VAL A 361 10.67 -4.63 27.66
N ALA A 362 10.08 -5.54 26.89
CA ALA A 362 9.05 -6.46 27.38
C ALA A 362 9.63 -7.49 28.34
N GLN A 363 9.34 -7.37 29.63
CA GLN A 363 9.82 -8.30 30.65
C GLN A 363 9.19 -9.70 30.58
N ARG A 364 7.98 -9.78 30.02
CA ARG A 364 7.23 -11.03 29.82
C ARG A 364 6.86 -11.16 28.34
N PRO A 365 7.76 -11.75 27.52
CA PRO A 365 7.44 -11.98 26.13
C PRO A 365 6.29 -12.98 26.00
N PRO A 366 5.44 -12.87 24.95
CA PRO A 366 4.42 -13.87 24.66
C PRO A 366 5.08 -15.21 24.32
N PRO A 367 4.34 -16.34 24.49
CA PRO A 367 4.87 -17.64 24.09
C PRO A 367 5.16 -17.68 22.57
N PRO A 368 6.05 -18.58 22.13
CA PRO A 368 6.25 -18.83 20.71
C PRO A 368 4.94 -19.19 20.01
N GLY A 369 4.75 -18.67 18.80
CA GLY A 369 3.57 -18.90 17.99
C GLY A 369 3.72 -18.38 16.58
N ARG A 370 2.60 -18.16 15.89
CA ARG A 370 2.55 -17.88 14.46
C ARG A 370 1.93 -16.52 14.12
N VAL A 371 1.78 -15.65 15.11
CA VAL A 371 1.27 -14.29 14.90
C VAL A 371 2.43 -13.31 14.84
N ALA A 372 2.59 -12.60 13.73
CA ALA A 372 3.49 -11.46 13.66
C ALA A 372 2.77 -10.19 14.07
N PHE A 373 3.43 -9.35 14.85
CA PHE A 373 2.81 -8.12 15.35
C PHE A 373 3.73 -6.91 15.19
N SER A 374 3.20 -5.82 14.64
CA SER A 374 3.87 -4.51 14.70
C SER A 374 2.99 -3.44 15.33
N SER A 375 3.63 -2.55 16.09
CA SER A 375 2.97 -1.41 16.70
C SER A 375 3.77 -0.13 16.47
N GLN A 376 3.10 0.95 16.08
CA GLN A 376 3.69 2.29 16.05
C GLN A 376 3.70 2.91 17.46
N SER A 377 2.71 2.57 18.28
CA SER A 377 2.73 2.95 19.71
C SER A 377 3.52 1.93 20.51
N GLY A 378 4.63 2.37 21.08
CA GLY A 378 5.52 1.51 21.87
C GLY A 378 4.83 0.94 23.10
N GLY A 379 4.27 1.80 23.96
CA GLY A 379 3.61 1.38 25.21
C GLY A 379 2.40 0.47 24.97
N LEU A 380 1.55 0.82 23.98
CA LEU A 380 0.40 -0.01 23.60
C LEU A 380 0.86 -1.36 23.05
N GLY A 381 1.93 -1.38 22.23
CA GLY A 381 2.50 -2.62 21.70
C GLY A 381 2.90 -3.60 22.80
N ILE A 382 3.62 -3.11 23.82
CA ILE A 382 4.04 -3.93 24.98
C ILE A 382 2.83 -4.41 25.79
N ALA A 383 1.83 -3.57 26.03
CA ALA A 383 0.60 -3.95 26.73
C ALA A 383 -0.15 -5.06 25.99
N LEU A 384 -0.29 -4.91 24.67
CA LEU A 384 -0.95 -5.93 23.83
C LEU A 384 -0.17 -7.25 23.79
N LEU A 385 1.16 -7.23 23.78
CA LEU A 385 1.97 -8.45 23.91
C LEU A 385 1.66 -9.18 25.23
N GLY A 386 1.52 -8.45 26.33
CA GLY A 386 1.13 -9.01 27.62
C GLY A 386 -0.26 -9.68 27.57
N GLU A 387 -1.25 -9.01 26.95
CA GLU A 387 -2.59 -9.52 26.77
C GLU A 387 -2.62 -10.74 25.82
N MET A 388 -1.85 -10.72 24.75
CA MET A 388 -1.71 -11.90 23.87
C MET A 388 -1.16 -13.08 24.63
N GLY A 389 -0.12 -12.88 25.45
CA GLY A 389 0.46 -13.90 26.32
C GLY A 389 -0.56 -14.46 27.33
N ALA A 390 -1.32 -13.60 28.01
CA ALA A 390 -2.35 -13.99 28.97
C ALA A 390 -3.47 -14.85 28.32
N ARG A 391 -3.79 -14.56 27.05
CA ARG A 391 -4.76 -15.33 26.27
C ARG A 391 -4.15 -16.56 25.59
N GLY A 392 -2.86 -16.83 25.78
CA GLY A 392 -2.15 -17.93 25.15
C GLY A 392 -1.95 -17.76 23.65
N LEU A 393 -2.08 -16.55 23.13
CA LEU A 393 -1.78 -16.25 21.72
C LEU A 393 -0.25 -16.14 21.58
N GLY A 394 0.34 -17.08 20.85
CA GLY A 394 1.75 -17.10 20.58
C GLY A 394 2.12 -16.15 19.44
N VAL A 395 3.27 -15.51 19.56
CA VAL A 395 3.81 -14.55 18.60
C VAL A 395 5.02 -15.15 17.90
N SER A 396 5.14 -14.98 16.57
CA SER A 396 6.35 -15.35 15.81
C SER A 396 7.41 -14.26 15.92
N SER A 397 6.99 -13.01 15.75
CA SER A 397 7.86 -11.84 15.90
C SER A 397 7.05 -10.59 16.26
N PHE A 398 7.73 -9.64 16.90
CA PHE A 398 7.19 -8.34 17.25
C PHE A 398 8.17 -7.24 16.87
N VAL A 399 7.66 -6.16 16.32
CA VAL A 399 8.44 -4.95 16.00
C VAL A 399 7.72 -3.71 16.50
N SER A 400 8.32 -3.01 17.44
CA SER A 400 7.91 -1.66 17.81
C SER A 400 8.55 -0.68 16.84
N LEU A 401 7.74 0.04 16.06
CA LEU A 401 8.24 0.93 15.00
C LEU A 401 8.65 2.31 15.51
N GLY A 402 8.11 2.75 16.66
CA GLY A 402 8.35 4.09 17.18
C GLY A 402 7.99 5.16 16.15
N ASN A 403 8.87 6.14 15.95
CA ASN A 403 8.68 7.22 14.97
C ASN A 403 8.68 6.73 13.50
N LYS A 404 9.03 5.47 13.26
CA LYS A 404 9.01 4.86 11.91
C LYS A 404 9.84 5.67 10.90
N ALA A 405 11.02 6.13 11.31
CA ALA A 405 11.83 7.01 10.48
C ALA A 405 12.38 6.32 9.21
N ASP A 406 12.78 5.02 9.31
CA ASP A 406 13.30 4.24 8.18
C ASP A 406 12.49 2.98 7.92
N VAL A 407 12.59 1.95 8.79
CA VAL A 407 11.82 0.71 8.63
C VAL A 407 10.34 0.98 8.85
N SER A 408 9.52 0.52 7.91
CA SER A 408 8.08 0.74 7.88
C SER A 408 7.27 -0.56 7.92
N GLY A 409 5.96 -0.44 8.13
CA GLY A 409 5.04 -1.58 8.02
C GLY A 409 5.11 -2.29 6.65
N ASN A 410 5.41 -1.56 5.58
CA ASN A 410 5.56 -2.13 4.24
C ASN A 410 6.75 -3.10 4.14
N ASP A 411 7.85 -2.80 4.82
CA ASP A 411 9.03 -3.67 4.86
C ASP A 411 8.72 -4.93 5.67
N LEU A 412 8.02 -4.78 6.80
CA LEU A 412 7.61 -5.89 7.67
C LEU A 412 6.60 -6.82 6.98
N LEU A 413 5.62 -6.28 6.25
CA LEU A 413 4.65 -7.09 5.51
C LEU A 413 5.34 -7.99 4.47
N ARG A 414 6.35 -7.48 3.77
CA ARG A 414 7.14 -8.25 2.81
C ARG A 414 7.93 -9.36 3.48
N PHE A 415 8.56 -9.05 4.61
CA PHE A 415 9.28 -10.05 5.40
C PHE A 415 8.33 -11.15 5.90
N TRP A 416 7.19 -10.78 6.48
CA TRP A 416 6.22 -11.74 7.02
C TRP A 416 5.51 -12.56 5.95
N GLU A 417 5.35 -12.05 4.72
CA GLU A 417 4.86 -12.90 3.62
C GLU A 417 5.80 -14.08 3.37
N ALA A 418 7.11 -13.83 3.40
CA ALA A 418 8.13 -14.85 3.16
C ALA A 418 8.42 -15.73 4.40
N ASP A 419 8.13 -15.23 5.61
CA ASP A 419 8.45 -15.92 6.85
C ASP A 419 7.53 -17.13 7.10
N ALA A 420 8.09 -18.33 7.04
CA ALA A 420 7.37 -19.59 7.27
C ALA A 420 6.85 -19.77 8.72
N GLN A 421 7.32 -18.96 9.67
CA GLN A 421 6.86 -18.99 11.07
C GLN A 421 5.64 -18.11 11.32
N THR A 422 5.22 -17.30 10.33
CA THR A 422 4.10 -16.37 10.46
C THR A 422 2.91 -16.86 9.63
N ASP A 423 1.72 -16.96 10.25
CA ASP A 423 0.45 -17.27 9.58
C ASP A 423 -0.51 -16.09 9.61
N VAL A 424 -0.48 -15.26 10.66
CA VAL A 424 -1.36 -14.12 10.86
C VAL A 424 -0.52 -12.88 11.12
N ILE A 425 -0.88 -11.76 10.48
CA ILE A 425 -0.18 -10.49 10.65
C ILE A 425 -1.11 -9.51 11.37
N VAL A 426 -0.61 -8.88 12.43
CA VAL A 426 -1.34 -7.87 13.20
C VAL A 426 -0.57 -6.55 13.11
N VAL A 427 -1.29 -5.47 12.77
CA VAL A 427 -0.69 -4.14 12.67
C VAL A 427 -1.51 -3.10 13.43
N TYR A 428 -0.86 -2.37 14.32
CA TYR A 428 -1.41 -1.17 14.94
C TYR A 428 -0.78 0.06 14.28
N LEU A 429 -1.61 0.89 13.64
CA LEU A 429 -1.20 2.01 12.81
C LEU A 429 -1.70 3.34 13.39
N GLU A 430 -0.80 4.30 13.49
CA GLU A 430 -1.10 5.71 13.77
C GLU A 430 -1.05 6.56 12.50
N SER A 431 -0.13 6.21 11.59
CA SER A 431 0.01 6.83 10.28
C SER A 431 0.42 5.81 9.23
N PHE A 432 0.06 6.07 7.97
CA PHE A 432 0.65 5.37 6.83
C PHE A 432 1.98 6.04 6.44
N GLY A 433 2.93 5.27 5.95
CA GLY A 433 4.13 5.84 5.31
C GLY A 433 3.83 6.22 3.87
N ASN A 434 3.57 5.22 3.04
CA ASN A 434 3.11 5.36 1.66
C ASN A 434 1.90 4.44 1.48
N PRO A 435 0.66 4.98 1.51
CA PRO A 435 -0.57 4.19 1.40
C PRO A 435 -0.71 3.47 0.06
N ARG A 436 -0.26 4.07 -1.05
CA ARG A 436 -0.27 3.43 -2.38
C ARG A 436 0.60 2.16 -2.38
N LYS A 437 1.82 2.27 -1.84
CA LYS A 437 2.73 1.12 -1.70
C LYS A 437 2.16 0.10 -0.72
N PHE A 438 1.54 0.55 0.38
CA PHE A 438 0.88 -0.32 1.35
C PHE A 438 -0.26 -1.11 0.71
N SER A 439 -1.14 -0.47 -0.06
CA SER A 439 -2.28 -1.13 -0.73
C SER A 439 -1.82 -2.31 -1.60
N ARG A 440 -0.84 -2.10 -2.47
CA ARG A 440 -0.30 -3.16 -3.35
C ARG A 440 0.34 -4.31 -2.56
N ILE A 441 1.17 -3.97 -1.56
CA ILE A 441 1.86 -4.97 -0.73
C ILE A 441 0.84 -5.74 0.09
N ALA A 442 -0.08 -5.04 0.78
CA ALA A 442 -1.08 -5.66 1.62
C ALA A 442 -2.02 -6.58 0.82
N ARG A 443 -2.47 -6.15 -0.39
CA ARG A 443 -3.30 -6.98 -1.29
C ARG A 443 -2.61 -8.29 -1.65
N ARG A 444 -1.32 -8.25 -1.98
CA ARG A 444 -0.53 -9.45 -2.27
C ARG A 444 -0.36 -10.34 -1.05
N VAL A 445 -0.01 -9.75 0.10
CA VAL A 445 0.21 -10.48 1.35
C VAL A 445 -1.09 -11.09 1.86
N ALA A 446 -2.20 -10.33 1.84
CA ALA A 446 -3.50 -10.76 2.32
C ALA A 446 -4.07 -11.98 1.56
N ARG A 447 -3.66 -12.20 0.30
CA ARG A 447 -4.00 -13.42 -0.44
C ARG A 447 -3.38 -14.69 0.15
N LYS A 448 -2.29 -14.54 0.90
CA LYS A 448 -1.56 -15.68 1.50
C LYS A 448 -1.73 -15.76 3.00
N LYS A 449 -1.78 -14.61 3.68
CA LYS A 449 -1.82 -14.51 5.15
C LYS A 449 -2.75 -13.37 5.56
N PRO A 450 -3.73 -13.60 6.45
CA PRO A 450 -4.62 -12.56 6.92
C PRO A 450 -3.85 -11.45 7.62
N ILE A 451 -4.25 -10.21 7.32
CA ILE A 451 -3.75 -9.00 7.96
C ILE A 451 -4.88 -8.39 8.78
N VAL A 452 -4.71 -8.31 10.10
CA VAL A 452 -5.63 -7.64 11.02
C VAL A 452 -5.06 -6.27 11.35
N ALA A 453 -5.79 -5.21 11.01
CA ALA A 453 -5.30 -3.84 11.18
C ALA A 453 -6.22 -3.02 12.08
N MET A 454 -5.60 -2.32 13.02
CA MET A 454 -6.26 -1.27 13.79
C MET A 454 -5.59 0.06 13.48
N LYS A 455 -6.40 1.04 13.01
CA LYS A 455 -5.94 2.41 12.75
C LYS A 455 -6.55 3.35 13.78
N SER A 456 -5.70 4.07 14.49
CA SER A 456 -6.12 5.15 15.41
C SER A 456 -6.51 6.43 14.65
N ALA A 457 -6.97 7.45 15.35
CA ALA A 457 -7.33 8.76 14.79
C ALA A 457 -8.49 8.73 13.76
N ARG A 458 -9.51 7.91 13.98
CA ARG A 458 -10.69 7.73 13.12
C ARG A 458 -11.66 8.93 13.18
N THR A 459 -11.86 9.46 14.36
CA THR A 459 -12.82 10.56 14.61
C THR A 459 -12.15 11.93 14.52
N ALA A 460 -12.92 13.00 14.34
CA ALA A 460 -12.39 14.36 14.34
C ALA A 460 -11.61 14.68 15.63
N SER A 461 -12.06 14.20 16.78
CA SER A 461 -11.36 14.38 18.06
C SER A 461 -10.08 13.55 18.12
N GLY A 462 -10.13 12.30 17.66
CA GLY A 462 -8.94 11.42 17.56
C GLY A 462 -7.89 12.01 16.61
N ARG A 463 -8.32 12.56 15.45
CA ARG A 463 -7.41 13.24 14.51
C ARG A 463 -6.74 14.46 15.13
N ARG A 464 -7.46 15.28 15.90
CA ARG A 464 -6.83 16.42 16.62
C ARG A 464 -5.77 15.96 17.62
N GLY A 465 -6.03 14.86 18.35
CA GLY A 465 -5.05 14.26 19.25
C GLY A 465 -3.83 13.69 18.52
N ALA A 466 -4.04 13.07 17.37
CA ALA A 466 -2.96 12.52 16.55
C ALA A 466 -2.16 13.61 15.81
N TYR A 467 -2.80 14.72 15.45
CA TYR A 467 -2.13 15.87 14.83
C TYR A 467 -1.10 16.49 15.77
N SER A 468 -1.38 16.55 17.08
CA SER A 468 -0.42 16.97 18.09
C SER A 468 0.76 15.99 18.26
N GLN A 469 0.73 14.82 17.62
CA GLN A 469 1.78 13.80 17.59
C GLN A 469 2.36 13.60 16.17
N GLY A 470 2.21 14.60 15.26
CA GLY A 470 2.78 14.58 13.91
C GLY A 470 2.06 13.66 12.90
N ALA A 471 0.91 13.09 13.23
CA ALA A 471 0.16 12.24 12.30
C ALA A 471 -0.71 13.09 11.35
N GLY A 472 -0.52 12.96 10.04
CA GLY A 472 -1.33 13.61 9.01
C GLY A 472 -2.82 13.21 9.08
N THR A 473 -3.72 14.12 8.69
CA THR A 473 -5.17 13.91 8.71
C THR A 473 -5.66 13.29 7.41
N VAL A 474 -5.94 12.00 7.42
CA VAL A 474 -6.52 11.26 6.29
C VAL A 474 -8.00 11.00 6.56
N PRO A 475 -8.90 11.10 5.55
CA PRO A 475 -10.29 10.72 5.68
C PRO A 475 -10.44 9.22 6.03
N ASP A 476 -11.34 8.91 6.97
CA ASP A 476 -11.55 7.52 7.42
C ASP A 476 -12.13 6.64 6.30
N GLU A 477 -12.89 7.24 5.39
CA GLU A 477 -13.48 6.63 4.21
C GLU A 477 -12.39 6.12 3.23
N ALA A 478 -11.32 6.88 3.02
CA ALA A 478 -10.19 6.46 2.19
C ALA A 478 -9.43 5.27 2.82
N ILE A 479 -9.31 5.27 4.16
CA ILE A 479 -8.70 4.16 4.89
C ILE A 479 -9.56 2.90 4.78
N ASP A 480 -10.88 3.03 4.88
CA ASP A 480 -11.82 1.93 4.69
C ASP A 480 -11.74 1.34 3.28
N ALA A 481 -11.69 2.22 2.27
CA ALA A 481 -11.51 1.81 0.88
C ALA A 481 -10.21 1.02 0.68
N LEU A 482 -9.10 1.55 1.19
CA LEU A 482 -7.79 0.89 1.13
C LEU A 482 -7.82 -0.49 1.76
N PHE A 483 -8.31 -0.61 3.00
CA PHE A 483 -8.33 -1.88 3.71
C PHE A 483 -9.22 -2.91 3.03
N ARG A 484 -10.42 -2.51 2.59
CA ARG A 484 -11.36 -3.39 1.86
C ARG A 484 -10.74 -3.89 0.55
N GLN A 485 -10.19 -2.99 -0.27
CA GLN A 485 -9.59 -3.33 -1.55
C GLN A 485 -8.34 -4.21 -1.39
N ALA A 486 -7.56 -3.99 -0.33
CA ALA A 486 -6.37 -4.77 -0.04
C ALA A 486 -6.65 -6.08 0.72
N GLY A 487 -7.91 -6.39 1.07
CA GLY A 487 -8.26 -7.57 1.85
C GLY A 487 -7.75 -7.53 3.29
N VAL A 488 -7.58 -6.35 3.86
CA VAL A 488 -7.15 -6.15 5.25
C VAL A 488 -8.35 -6.14 6.17
N ILE A 489 -8.33 -6.97 7.21
CA ILE A 489 -9.40 -7.05 8.21
C ILE A 489 -9.27 -5.85 9.16
N ARG A 490 -10.15 -4.86 8.98
CA ARG A 490 -10.20 -3.69 9.84
C ARG A 490 -10.97 -3.98 11.13
N VAL A 491 -10.35 -3.63 12.27
CA VAL A 491 -10.97 -3.72 13.59
C VAL A 491 -11.05 -2.36 14.27
N GLY A 492 -12.09 -2.19 15.11
CA GLY A 492 -12.40 -0.91 15.74
C GLY A 492 -11.89 -0.75 17.17
N THR A 493 -11.63 -1.86 17.85
CA THR A 493 -11.21 -1.90 19.25
C THR A 493 -10.04 -2.86 19.46
N LEU A 494 -9.31 -2.69 20.56
CA LEU A 494 -8.22 -3.61 20.95
C LEU A 494 -8.77 -5.01 21.28
N GLU A 495 -9.96 -5.05 21.82
CA GLU A 495 -10.64 -6.33 22.11
C GLU A 495 -10.93 -7.09 20.81
N GLU A 496 -11.52 -6.42 19.79
CA GLU A 496 -11.71 -7.01 18.46
C GLU A 496 -10.38 -7.47 17.86
N LEU A 497 -9.31 -6.67 17.99
CA LEU A 497 -7.98 -7.03 17.49
C LEU A 497 -7.53 -8.38 18.04
N LEU A 498 -7.63 -8.57 19.35
CA LEU A 498 -7.23 -9.81 20.02
C LEU A 498 -8.19 -10.98 19.69
N GLN A 499 -9.49 -10.73 19.62
CA GLN A 499 -10.51 -11.75 19.32
C GLN A 499 -10.37 -12.27 17.89
N VAL A 500 -10.28 -11.37 16.91
CA VAL A 500 -10.10 -11.72 15.48
C VAL A 500 -8.76 -12.43 15.26
N THR A 501 -7.70 -11.91 15.89
CA THR A 501 -6.38 -12.56 15.85
C THR A 501 -6.43 -13.97 16.41
N GLY A 502 -7.10 -14.15 17.55
CA GLY A 502 -7.26 -15.46 18.19
C GLY A 502 -8.02 -16.46 17.30
N LEU A 503 -9.07 -16.01 16.63
CA LEU A 503 -9.84 -16.82 15.69
C LEU A 503 -8.96 -17.26 14.50
N LEU A 504 -8.30 -16.30 13.85
CA LEU A 504 -7.46 -16.58 12.67
C LEU A 504 -6.22 -17.44 12.98
N ALA A 505 -5.66 -17.28 14.17
CA ALA A 505 -4.47 -18.05 14.59
C ALA A 505 -4.78 -19.50 14.99
N SER A 506 -6.07 -19.85 15.19
CA SER A 506 -6.45 -21.13 15.75
C SER A 506 -7.46 -21.92 14.94
N GLN A 507 -8.22 -21.26 14.07
CA GLN A 507 -9.31 -21.89 13.32
C GLN A 507 -9.15 -21.67 11.80
N PRO A 508 -9.73 -22.55 10.97
CA PRO A 508 -9.80 -22.34 9.53
C PRO A 508 -10.70 -21.15 9.21
N LEU A 509 -10.58 -20.61 8.00
CA LEU A 509 -11.50 -19.61 7.49
C LEU A 509 -12.89 -20.24 7.25
N PRO A 510 -13.99 -19.51 7.52
CA PRO A 510 -15.32 -19.96 7.13
C PRO A 510 -15.46 -19.99 5.60
N ALA A 511 -16.28 -20.87 5.06
CA ALA A 511 -16.55 -20.91 3.62
C ALA A 511 -17.52 -19.78 3.19
N GLY A 512 -18.34 -19.27 4.12
CA GLY A 512 -19.31 -18.21 3.92
C GLY A 512 -19.77 -17.62 5.24
N ARG A 513 -21.03 -17.19 5.30
CA ARG A 513 -21.64 -16.49 6.44
C ARG A 513 -22.65 -17.31 7.23
N ALA A 514 -22.91 -18.56 6.82
CA ALA A 514 -23.92 -19.41 7.41
C ALA A 514 -23.41 -20.00 8.74
N VAL A 515 -24.11 -19.71 9.84
CA VAL A 515 -23.71 -20.05 11.20
C VAL A 515 -24.72 -21.04 11.81
N ALA A 516 -24.22 -22.11 12.40
CA ALA A 516 -24.98 -22.92 13.33
C ALA A 516 -24.61 -22.53 14.77
N ILE A 517 -25.60 -22.64 15.67
CA ILE A 517 -25.48 -22.33 17.09
C ILE A 517 -25.95 -23.56 17.88
N VAL A 518 -25.09 -24.03 18.79
CA VAL A 518 -25.38 -25.16 19.67
C VAL A 518 -25.13 -24.74 21.11
N GLY A 519 -26.10 -24.93 21.98
CA GLY A 519 -25.96 -24.56 23.38
C GLY A 519 -26.87 -25.35 24.32
N ASN A 520 -26.75 -25.10 25.63
CA ASN A 520 -27.58 -25.70 26.68
C ASN A 520 -28.52 -24.70 27.32
N ALA A 521 -28.61 -23.49 26.81
CA ALA A 521 -29.47 -22.43 27.35
C ALA A 521 -30.07 -21.62 26.21
N GLY A 522 -31.38 -21.71 26.04
CA GLY A 522 -32.12 -21.08 24.94
C GLY A 522 -31.90 -19.57 24.88
N GLY A 523 -31.79 -18.87 26.00
CA GLY A 523 -31.52 -17.45 26.07
C GLY A 523 -30.16 -17.07 25.45
N CYS A 524 -29.10 -17.85 25.68
CA CYS A 524 -27.78 -17.63 25.05
C CYS A 524 -27.84 -17.91 23.55
N GLY A 525 -28.56 -18.94 23.12
CA GLY A 525 -28.76 -19.25 21.71
C GLY A 525 -29.45 -18.11 20.96
N VAL A 526 -30.51 -17.54 21.52
CA VAL A 526 -31.24 -16.38 20.95
C VAL A 526 -30.33 -15.16 20.88
N LEU A 527 -29.62 -14.80 21.96
CA LEU A 527 -28.70 -13.67 21.95
C LEU A 527 -27.57 -13.84 20.91
N THR A 528 -27.09 -15.07 20.74
CA THR A 528 -26.07 -15.36 19.71
C THR A 528 -26.66 -15.18 18.31
N ALA A 529 -27.88 -15.64 18.07
CA ALA A 529 -28.57 -15.50 16.79
C ALA A 529 -28.81 -14.02 16.44
N ASP A 530 -29.38 -13.26 17.40
CA ASP A 530 -29.58 -11.81 17.22
C ASP A 530 -28.28 -11.10 16.89
N ALA A 531 -27.19 -11.46 17.57
CA ALA A 531 -25.86 -10.89 17.29
C ALA A 531 -25.32 -11.28 15.91
N CYS A 532 -25.45 -12.54 15.51
CA CYS A 532 -25.07 -13.02 14.19
C CYS A 532 -25.75 -12.20 13.07
N GLU A 533 -27.07 -12.10 13.11
CA GLU A 533 -27.84 -11.37 12.11
C GLU A 533 -27.54 -9.87 12.14
N SER A 534 -27.40 -9.27 13.34
CA SER A 534 -27.03 -7.84 13.48
C SER A 534 -25.67 -7.51 12.89
N TYR A 535 -24.75 -8.45 12.86
CA TYR A 535 -23.42 -8.27 12.23
C TYR A 535 -23.34 -8.80 10.80
N GLY A 536 -24.49 -9.22 10.21
CA GLY A 536 -24.55 -9.65 8.80
C GLY A 536 -24.09 -11.10 8.55
N LEU A 537 -24.12 -11.94 9.57
CA LEU A 537 -24.05 -13.40 9.46
C LEU A 537 -25.47 -13.96 9.28
N GLU A 538 -25.59 -15.18 8.79
CA GLU A 538 -26.85 -15.88 8.57
C GLU A 538 -26.98 -17.04 9.53
N VAL A 539 -28.03 -17.04 10.33
CA VAL A 539 -28.39 -18.21 11.16
C VAL A 539 -29.16 -19.20 10.27
N THR A 540 -28.42 -20.12 9.65
CA THR A 540 -28.96 -20.97 8.57
C THR A 540 -29.90 -22.06 9.07
N GLU A 541 -30.88 -22.44 8.26
CA GLU A 541 -31.67 -23.65 8.50
C GLU A 541 -30.82 -24.89 8.20
N LEU A 542 -30.84 -25.85 9.13
CA LEU A 542 -30.10 -27.09 8.95
C LEU A 542 -30.78 -27.98 7.92
N SER A 543 -29.99 -28.75 7.19
CA SER A 543 -30.53 -29.70 6.21
C SER A 543 -31.48 -30.72 6.86
N PRO A 544 -32.53 -31.17 6.16
CA PRO A 544 -33.46 -32.18 6.70
C PRO A 544 -32.78 -33.47 7.21
N ARG A 545 -31.68 -33.85 6.55
CA ARG A 545 -30.86 -35.00 6.95
C ARG A 545 -30.18 -34.74 8.29
N THR A 546 -29.64 -33.56 8.50
CA THR A 546 -29.03 -33.17 9.78
C THR A 546 -30.05 -33.09 10.87
N GLN A 547 -31.25 -32.52 10.63
CA GLN A 547 -32.32 -32.46 11.61
C GLN A 547 -32.79 -33.85 12.04
N GLN A 548 -32.90 -34.80 11.10
CA GLN A 548 -33.25 -36.19 11.42
C GLN A 548 -32.17 -36.85 12.29
N ARG A 549 -30.90 -36.72 11.94
CA ARG A 549 -29.77 -37.28 12.73
C ARG A 549 -29.70 -36.66 14.12
N LEU A 550 -29.97 -35.36 14.25
CA LEU A 550 -30.04 -34.69 15.55
C LEU A 550 -31.19 -35.26 16.40
N ALA A 551 -32.39 -35.48 15.82
CA ALA A 551 -33.52 -36.06 16.53
C ALA A 551 -33.27 -37.51 17.05
N GLU A 552 -32.39 -38.25 16.38
CA GLU A 552 -31.95 -39.58 16.81
C GLU A 552 -30.81 -39.52 17.87
N ALA A 553 -30.01 -38.42 17.88
CA ALA A 553 -28.84 -38.29 18.73
C ALA A 553 -29.09 -37.64 20.08
N VAL A 554 -30.16 -36.85 20.20
CA VAL A 554 -30.50 -36.09 21.42
C VAL A 554 -31.64 -36.66 22.20
N SER A 555 -31.76 -36.27 23.45
CA SER A 555 -32.86 -36.67 24.34
C SER A 555 -34.21 -36.11 23.83
N ARG A 556 -35.31 -36.80 24.15
CA ARG A 556 -36.67 -36.35 23.76
C ARG A 556 -36.98 -34.95 24.31
N GLY A 557 -37.42 -34.06 23.44
CA GLY A 557 -37.83 -32.71 23.81
C GLY A 557 -36.79 -31.63 23.52
N VAL A 558 -35.62 -31.99 22.99
CA VAL A 558 -34.60 -31.05 22.52
C VAL A 558 -34.99 -30.45 21.15
N ALA A 559 -34.87 -29.15 20.99
CA ALA A 559 -35.11 -28.50 19.71
C ALA A 559 -33.94 -28.78 18.74
N THR A 560 -34.26 -29.33 17.56
CA THR A 560 -33.27 -29.66 16.53
C THR A 560 -33.14 -28.59 15.42
N SER A 561 -33.89 -27.49 15.57
CA SER A 561 -33.74 -26.29 14.71
C SER A 561 -32.61 -25.43 15.21
N ASN A 562 -31.97 -24.69 14.30
CA ASN A 562 -30.94 -23.71 14.64
C ASN A 562 -31.58 -22.40 15.17
N PRO A 563 -31.22 -21.90 16.36
CA PRO A 563 -30.26 -22.42 17.37
C PRO A 563 -30.71 -23.75 18.03
N ILE A 564 -29.74 -24.68 18.17
CA ILE A 564 -29.99 -25.98 18.82
C ILE A 564 -29.84 -25.80 20.33
N ASP A 565 -30.93 -26.09 21.10
CA ASP A 565 -30.92 -26.03 22.56
C ASP A 565 -30.93 -27.44 23.13
N LEU A 566 -29.83 -27.87 23.74
CA LEU A 566 -29.63 -29.19 24.33
C LEU A 566 -30.20 -29.31 25.75
N ALA A 567 -30.73 -28.21 26.30
CA ALA A 567 -31.18 -28.04 27.66
C ALA A 567 -30.07 -28.15 28.74
N ASP A 568 -30.40 -27.75 29.97
CA ASP A 568 -29.43 -27.61 31.08
C ASP A 568 -28.77 -28.94 31.48
N SER A 569 -29.43 -30.09 31.23
CA SER A 569 -28.90 -31.41 31.55
C SER A 569 -27.98 -32.02 30.50
N ALA A 570 -27.64 -31.26 29.46
CA ALA A 570 -26.82 -31.77 28.37
C ALA A 570 -25.43 -32.26 28.83
N THR A 571 -25.09 -33.47 28.42
CA THR A 571 -23.82 -34.10 28.75
C THR A 571 -22.73 -33.78 27.71
N ALA A 572 -21.47 -33.90 28.09
CA ALA A 572 -20.35 -33.76 27.17
C ALA A 572 -20.48 -34.71 25.95
N ASN A 573 -21.06 -35.87 26.14
CA ASN A 573 -21.26 -36.85 25.07
C ASN A 573 -22.35 -36.42 24.07
N GLU A 574 -23.41 -35.78 24.56
CA GLU A 574 -24.46 -35.20 23.71
C GLU A 574 -23.90 -34.02 22.93
N TYR A 575 -23.15 -33.10 23.57
CA TYR A 575 -22.45 -32.03 22.87
C TYR A 575 -21.58 -32.59 21.74
N ARG A 576 -20.69 -33.53 22.02
CA ARG A 576 -19.79 -34.09 21.01
C ARG A 576 -20.56 -34.65 19.81
N ARG A 577 -21.58 -35.45 20.02
CA ARG A 577 -22.37 -36.03 18.93
C ARG A 577 -23.10 -34.99 18.11
N VAL A 578 -23.69 -33.98 18.75
CA VAL A 578 -24.41 -32.90 18.08
C VAL A 578 -23.44 -32.05 17.26
N LEU A 579 -22.27 -31.67 17.82
CA LEU A 579 -21.26 -30.89 17.13
C LEU A 579 -20.74 -31.64 15.89
N GLU A 580 -20.44 -32.93 15.99
CA GLU A 580 -20.00 -33.75 14.85
C GLU A 580 -21.10 -33.80 13.75
N ILE A 581 -22.35 -33.94 14.09
CA ILE A 581 -23.47 -33.97 13.13
C ILE A 581 -23.60 -32.61 12.42
N VAL A 582 -23.55 -31.50 13.16
CA VAL A 582 -23.72 -30.14 12.63
C VAL A 582 -22.51 -29.71 11.77
N LEU A 583 -21.29 -30.11 12.14
CA LEU A 583 -20.09 -29.80 11.36
C LEU A 583 -20.06 -30.51 9.99
N GLU A 584 -20.79 -31.62 9.83
CA GLU A 584 -20.95 -32.31 8.55
C GLU A 584 -22.01 -31.67 7.63
N ASP A 585 -22.86 -30.76 8.12
CA ASP A 585 -23.91 -30.13 7.32
C ASP A 585 -23.32 -29.11 6.33
N GLU A 586 -23.51 -29.34 5.03
CA GLU A 586 -22.99 -28.47 3.96
C GLU A 586 -23.56 -27.03 4.00
N ALA A 587 -24.74 -26.86 4.60
CA ALA A 587 -25.36 -25.54 4.76
C ALA A 587 -24.70 -24.67 5.85
N VAL A 588 -23.78 -25.24 6.64
CA VAL A 588 -23.12 -24.55 7.76
C VAL A 588 -21.70 -24.19 7.39
N ASP A 589 -21.31 -22.92 7.53
CA ASP A 589 -19.96 -22.42 7.28
C ASP A 589 -19.14 -22.27 8.56
N ALA A 590 -19.80 -22.04 9.71
CA ALA A 590 -19.18 -21.86 11.01
C ALA A 590 -20.08 -22.34 12.14
N LEU A 591 -19.47 -22.72 13.26
CA LEU A 591 -20.19 -23.18 14.44
C LEU A 591 -19.87 -22.34 15.66
N VAL A 592 -20.88 -21.80 16.33
CA VAL A 592 -20.76 -21.14 17.63
C VAL A 592 -21.36 -22.07 18.70
N VAL A 593 -20.54 -22.47 19.66
CA VAL A 593 -20.96 -23.31 20.77
C VAL A 593 -21.12 -22.44 22.00
N THR A 594 -22.30 -22.42 22.59
CA THR A 594 -22.59 -21.69 23.83
C THR A 594 -22.77 -22.67 25.00
N PHE A 595 -22.20 -22.32 26.14
CA PHE A 595 -22.37 -23.07 27.37
C PHE A 595 -22.54 -22.15 28.56
N THR A 596 -23.65 -22.36 29.26
CA THR A 596 -23.98 -21.71 30.53
C THR A 596 -24.02 -22.80 31.59
N PRO A 597 -23.08 -22.85 32.55
CA PRO A 597 -23.02 -23.91 33.51
C PRO A 597 -24.23 -23.84 34.46
N PRO A 598 -24.99 -24.92 34.62
CA PRO A 598 -26.07 -24.98 35.59
C PRO A 598 -25.55 -25.05 37.05
N GLY A 599 -24.27 -25.30 37.22
CA GLY A 599 -23.54 -25.36 38.50
C GLY A 599 -22.03 -25.22 38.28
N PRO A 600 -21.21 -25.30 39.34
CA PRO A 600 -19.77 -25.12 39.25
C PRO A 600 -19.02 -26.25 38.52
N GLU A 601 -19.67 -27.38 38.29
CA GLU A 601 -19.10 -28.60 37.71
C GLU A 601 -19.52 -28.74 36.24
N GLY A 602 -18.73 -29.44 35.42
CA GLY A 602 -19.08 -29.86 34.06
C GLY A 602 -18.54 -28.96 32.93
N ALA A 603 -18.08 -27.73 33.21
CA ALA A 603 -17.62 -26.81 32.15
C ALA A 603 -16.39 -27.34 31.42
N GLU A 604 -15.43 -27.95 32.11
CA GLU A 604 -14.21 -28.49 31.52
C GLU A 604 -14.47 -29.73 30.64
N GLU A 605 -15.47 -30.59 31.07
CA GLU A 605 -15.86 -31.78 30.30
C GLU A 605 -16.55 -31.39 28.98
N ILE A 606 -17.43 -30.36 29.02
CA ILE A 606 -18.03 -29.79 27.81
C ILE A 606 -16.94 -29.11 26.93
N ALA A 607 -16.03 -28.35 27.54
CA ALA A 607 -14.91 -27.73 26.82
C ALA A 607 -14.02 -28.79 26.14
N GLN A 608 -13.80 -29.93 26.77
CA GLN A 608 -13.08 -31.06 26.17
C GLN A 608 -13.85 -31.65 24.95
N ALA A 609 -15.15 -31.83 25.07
CA ALA A 609 -15.98 -32.31 23.97
C ALA A 609 -15.96 -31.34 22.76
N VAL A 610 -15.99 -30.02 23.02
CA VAL A 610 -15.87 -28.98 21.99
C VAL A 610 -14.49 -29.03 21.33
N ALA A 611 -13.43 -29.15 22.12
CA ALA A 611 -12.05 -29.24 21.60
C ALA A 611 -11.82 -30.49 20.73
N GLU A 612 -12.39 -31.63 21.15
CA GLU A 612 -12.37 -32.88 20.40
C GLU A 612 -13.08 -32.74 19.05
N ALA A 613 -14.31 -32.21 19.02
CA ALA A 613 -15.04 -31.97 17.78
C ALA A 613 -14.34 -31.00 16.86
N ALA A 614 -13.74 -29.92 17.40
CA ALA A 614 -13.00 -28.92 16.63
C ALA A 614 -11.68 -29.46 16.04
N SER A 615 -11.09 -30.50 16.63
CA SER A 615 -9.78 -31.01 16.22
C SER A 615 -9.74 -31.52 14.78
N SER A 616 -10.83 -32.14 14.33
CA SER A 616 -11.00 -32.71 12.98
C SER A 616 -11.86 -31.82 12.07
N ALA A 617 -12.42 -30.72 12.57
CA ALA A 617 -13.34 -29.87 11.82
C ALA A 617 -12.64 -29.11 10.69
N THR A 618 -13.26 -29.05 9.53
CA THR A 618 -12.82 -28.20 8.41
C THR A 618 -13.40 -26.78 8.47
N LYS A 619 -14.38 -26.58 9.36
CA LYS A 619 -15.10 -25.33 9.61
C LYS A 619 -14.64 -24.73 10.93
N PRO A 620 -14.66 -23.39 11.09
CA PRO A 620 -14.28 -22.76 12.34
C PRO A 620 -15.31 -23.07 13.44
N VAL A 621 -14.81 -23.38 14.63
CA VAL A 621 -15.58 -23.59 15.85
C VAL A 621 -15.18 -22.52 16.87
N LEU A 622 -16.18 -21.76 17.34
CA LEU A 622 -16.01 -20.72 18.35
C LEU A 622 -16.74 -21.11 19.61
N ALA A 623 -16.15 -20.89 20.77
CA ALA A 623 -16.75 -21.26 22.06
C ALA A 623 -17.15 -20.01 22.86
N ASN A 624 -18.37 -19.93 23.31
CA ASN A 624 -18.83 -18.97 24.29
C ASN A 624 -19.21 -19.72 25.60
N PHE A 625 -18.43 -19.52 26.64
CA PHE A 625 -18.65 -20.11 27.95
C PHE A 625 -18.82 -19.00 28.98
N ILE A 626 -20.02 -18.90 29.58
CA ILE A 626 -20.28 -17.90 30.63
C ILE A 626 -19.87 -18.49 31.96
N VAL A 627 -18.57 -18.41 32.24
CA VAL A 627 -17.98 -18.91 33.49
C VAL A 627 -17.29 -17.75 34.25
N THR A 628 -17.43 -17.76 35.58
CA THR A 628 -16.92 -16.72 36.47
C THR A 628 -15.44 -16.85 36.79
N ASP A 629 -14.90 -18.06 36.79
CA ASP A 629 -13.48 -18.33 37.08
C ASP A 629 -12.96 -19.49 36.22
N GLY A 630 -11.78 -19.32 35.71
CA GLY A 630 -11.02 -20.43 35.16
C GLY A 630 -10.74 -20.35 33.68
N THR A 631 -9.51 -20.56 33.37
CA THR A 631 -9.06 -20.87 32.02
C THR A 631 -9.53 -22.29 31.68
N LEU A 632 -10.46 -22.40 30.75
CA LEU A 632 -10.85 -23.69 30.17
C LEU A 632 -9.63 -24.28 29.47
N SER A 633 -8.92 -25.17 30.18
CA SER A 633 -7.63 -25.70 29.72
C SER A 633 -7.79 -26.54 28.46
N ALA A 634 -8.89 -27.24 28.33
CA ALA A 634 -9.22 -28.07 27.18
C ALA A 634 -9.32 -27.27 25.87
N LEU A 635 -9.88 -26.06 25.87
CA LEU A 635 -9.97 -25.22 24.67
C LEU A 635 -8.63 -24.68 24.21
N ARG A 636 -7.63 -24.62 25.12
CA ARG A 636 -6.27 -24.15 24.86
C ARG A 636 -5.28 -25.24 24.48
N SER A 637 -5.54 -26.46 24.92
CA SER A 637 -4.71 -27.65 24.70
C SER A 637 -5.17 -28.42 23.48
N GLY A 638 -4.28 -29.14 22.84
CA GLY A 638 -4.60 -29.95 21.68
C GLY A 638 -4.08 -29.42 20.35
N PRO A 639 -4.25 -30.16 19.27
CA PRO A 639 -3.70 -29.83 17.95
C PRO A 639 -4.36 -28.59 17.33
N ARG A 640 -5.61 -28.30 17.71
CA ARG A 640 -6.35 -27.12 17.30
C ARG A 640 -6.97 -26.47 18.52
N ARG A 641 -6.57 -25.23 18.78
CA ARG A 641 -7.16 -24.41 19.85
C ARG A 641 -8.54 -23.91 19.44
N VAL A 642 -9.47 -23.82 20.38
CA VAL A 642 -10.79 -23.24 20.17
C VAL A 642 -10.80 -21.85 20.81
N PRO A 643 -11.05 -20.77 20.04
CA PRO A 643 -11.12 -19.43 20.62
C PRO A 643 -12.33 -19.32 21.53
N TRP A 644 -12.09 -18.82 22.73
CA TRP A 644 -13.11 -18.67 23.76
C TRP A 644 -13.46 -17.19 23.96
N PHE A 645 -14.77 -16.96 24.09
CA PHE A 645 -15.37 -15.64 24.26
C PHE A 645 -16.23 -15.63 25.51
N ALA A 646 -16.12 -14.58 26.34
CA ALA A 646 -16.93 -14.43 27.53
C ALA A 646 -18.41 -14.14 27.24
N TYR A 647 -18.70 -13.53 26.11
CA TYR A 647 -20.05 -13.11 25.69
C TYR A 647 -20.35 -13.62 24.27
N PRO A 648 -21.60 -14.01 23.99
CA PRO A 648 -22.00 -14.53 22.68
C PRO A 648 -21.80 -13.51 21.54
N GLU A 649 -22.08 -12.22 21.80
CA GLU A 649 -21.93 -11.15 20.82
C GLU A 649 -20.47 -10.97 20.36
N SER A 650 -19.53 -11.28 21.23
CA SER A 650 -18.10 -11.21 20.90
C SER A 650 -17.68 -12.27 19.91
N ALA A 651 -18.23 -13.49 20.02
CA ALA A 651 -17.98 -14.58 19.07
C ALA A 651 -18.57 -14.24 17.70
N ALA A 652 -19.84 -13.81 17.67
CA ALA A 652 -20.53 -13.39 16.45
C ALA A 652 -19.77 -12.23 15.75
N ARG A 653 -19.35 -11.21 16.51
CA ARG A 653 -18.60 -10.07 15.98
C ARG A 653 -17.24 -10.49 15.40
N ALA A 654 -16.49 -11.34 16.08
CA ALA A 654 -15.20 -11.82 15.58
C ALA A 654 -15.38 -12.60 14.27
N LEU A 655 -16.36 -13.48 14.19
CA LEU A 655 -16.66 -14.24 12.97
C LEU A 655 -17.10 -13.31 11.82
N ALA A 656 -17.95 -12.32 12.11
CA ALA A 656 -18.41 -11.34 11.12
C ALA A 656 -17.28 -10.45 10.57
N ARG A 657 -16.17 -10.28 11.28
CA ARG A 657 -14.97 -9.62 10.75
C ARG A 657 -14.14 -10.53 9.85
N VAL A 658 -14.17 -11.84 10.09
CA VAL A 658 -13.37 -12.81 9.34
C VAL A 658 -14.09 -13.30 8.07
N ALA A 659 -15.40 -13.45 8.08
CA ALA A 659 -16.16 -13.97 6.95
C ALA A 659 -15.97 -13.12 5.65
N PRO A 660 -16.03 -11.78 5.65
CA PRO A 660 -15.76 -10.99 4.44
C PRO A 660 -14.34 -11.18 3.89
N TYR A 661 -13.35 -11.40 4.75
CA TYR A 661 -11.99 -11.70 4.32
C TYR A 661 -11.92 -13.07 3.64
N ALA A 662 -12.57 -14.07 4.20
CA ALA A 662 -12.63 -15.40 3.60
C ALA A 662 -13.29 -15.37 2.20
N GLU A 663 -14.40 -14.63 2.06
CA GLU A 663 -15.02 -14.36 0.76
C GLU A 663 -14.07 -13.65 -0.19
N TRP A 664 -13.33 -12.62 0.30
CA TRP A 664 -12.39 -11.87 -0.51
C TRP A 664 -11.23 -12.73 -1.03
N VAL A 665 -10.68 -13.62 -0.20
CA VAL A 665 -9.63 -14.58 -0.61
C VAL A 665 -10.14 -15.55 -1.67
N GLY A 666 -11.39 -16.02 -1.54
CA GLY A 666 -12.01 -16.95 -2.49
C GLY A 666 -12.40 -16.35 -3.84
N ARG A 667 -12.43 -15.00 -3.97
CA ARG A 667 -12.81 -14.31 -5.22
C ARG A 667 -11.62 -14.17 -6.16
N SER A 668 -11.93 -14.08 -7.47
CA SER A 668 -10.97 -13.68 -8.49
C SER A 668 -10.44 -12.26 -8.22
N GLU A 669 -9.17 -12.01 -8.52
CA GLU A 669 -8.58 -10.66 -8.37
C GLU A 669 -9.17 -9.64 -9.33
N GLY A 670 -9.80 -10.09 -10.42
CA GLY A 670 -10.19 -9.23 -11.54
C GLY A 670 -8.97 -8.79 -12.36
N ILE A 671 -9.24 -8.05 -13.40
CA ILE A 671 -8.21 -7.44 -14.25
C ILE A 671 -8.39 -5.93 -14.25
N VAL A 672 -7.32 -5.18 -14.38
CA VAL A 672 -7.39 -3.74 -14.67
C VAL A 672 -7.79 -3.61 -16.15
N PRO A 673 -8.94 -2.97 -16.47
CA PRO A 673 -9.38 -2.85 -17.85
C PRO A 673 -8.41 -2.02 -18.70
N SER A 674 -8.21 -2.43 -19.95
CA SER A 674 -7.53 -1.64 -20.98
C SER A 674 -8.53 -1.19 -22.02
N PHE A 675 -8.32 -0.02 -22.61
CA PHE A 675 -9.18 0.58 -23.59
C PHE A 675 -8.34 1.00 -24.79
N ASP A 676 -8.77 0.63 -25.99
CA ASP A 676 -8.05 0.92 -27.25
C ASP A 676 -8.55 2.22 -27.91
N ASP A 677 -9.63 2.80 -27.42
CA ASP A 677 -10.35 3.95 -27.96
C ASP A 677 -10.03 5.28 -27.23
N LEU A 678 -8.98 5.31 -26.41
CA LEU A 678 -8.58 6.51 -25.67
C LEU A 678 -7.73 7.44 -26.52
N ASP A 679 -8.00 8.73 -26.47
CA ASP A 679 -7.14 9.78 -27.01
C ASP A 679 -6.40 10.53 -25.88
N VAL A 680 -5.39 9.87 -25.34
CA VAL A 680 -4.55 10.42 -24.25
C VAL A 680 -3.81 11.68 -24.74
N GLY A 681 -3.51 11.79 -26.03
CA GLY A 681 -2.85 12.96 -26.61
C GLY A 681 -3.74 14.20 -26.51
N ALA A 682 -4.98 14.11 -27.02
CA ALA A 682 -5.96 15.20 -26.93
C ALA A 682 -6.27 15.58 -25.48
N ALA A 683 -6.37 14.61 -24.59
CA ALA A 683 -6.61 14.87 -23.17
C ALA A 683 -5.45 15.68 -22.52
N ARG A 684 -4.21 15.33 -22.82
CA ARG A 684 -3.02 16.06 -22.33
C ARG A 684 -2.94 17.47 -22.91
N GLU A 685 -3.31 17.66 -24.19
CA GLU A 685 -3.37 18.99 -24.80
C GLU A 685 -4.35 19.89 -24.06
N ILE A 686 -5.58 19.42 -23.81
CA ILE A 686 -6.61 20.15 -23.07
C ILE A 686 -6.09 20.61 -21.69
N VAL A 687 -5.47 19.70 -20.94
CA VAL A 687 -4.97 19.98 -19.61
C VAL A 687 -3.77 20.95 -19.64
N THR A 688 -2.86 20.74 -20.58
CA THR A 688 -1.68 21.61 -20.77
C THR A 688 -2.10 23.02 -21.17
N GLU A 689 -3.05 23.18 -22.09
CA GLU A 689 -3.58 24.49 -22.48
C GLU A 689 -4.25 25.20 -21.31
N ALA A 690 -5.04 24.48 -20.50
CA ALA A 690 -5.70 25.05 -19.33
C ALA A 690 -4.67 25.51 -18.27
N LEU A 691 -3.61 24.75 -18.04
CA LEU A 691 -2.56 25.12 -17.11
C LEU A 691 -1.62 26.20 -17.66
N ALA A 692 -1.43 26.32 -18.98
CA ALA A 692 -0.61 27.33 -19.63
C ALA A 692 -1.34 28.67 -19.83
N GLY A 693 -2.67 28.68 -19.90
CA GLY A 693 -3.50 29.86 -20.12
C GLY A 693 -3.24 30.98 -19.13
N GLN A 694 -3.52 32.25 -19.48
CA GLN A 694 -3.42 33.37 -18.54
C GLN A 694 -4.44 33.21 -17.41
N ALA A 695 -4.05 33.61 -16.18
CA ALA A 695 -4.91 33.56 -15.01
C ALA A 695 -6.29 34.14 -15.31
N GLY A 696 -7.29 33.28 -15.39
CA GLY A 696 -8.70 33.71 -15.47
C GLY A 696 -9.19 34.20 -14.10
N PRO A 697 -10.35 34.87 -14.03
CA PRO A 697 -10.89 35.38 -12.77
C PRO A 697 -11.22 34.32 -11.72
N PHE A 698 -10.91 33.07 -11.96
CA PHE A 698 -11.27 31.90 -11.17
C PHE A 698 -10.05 31.06 -10.73
N GLU A 699 -8.85 31.64 -10.68
CA GLU A 699 -7.67 31.00 -10.17
C GLU A 699 -7.79 30.79 -8.64
N VAL A 700 -7.79 29.54 -8.20
CA VAL A 700 -7.74 29.19 -6.76
C VAL A 700 -6.28 28.91 -6.43
N VAL A 701 -5.59 29.88 -5.85
CA VAL A 701 -4.24 29.69 -5.32
C VAL A 701 -4.36 29.33 -3.84
N PRO A 702 -4.03 28.09 -3.43
CA PRO A 702 -3.90 27.80 -2.00
C PRO A 702 -2.73 28.59 -1.43
N ALA A 703 -2.91 29.22 -0.28
CA ALA A 703 -1.95 30.12 0.36
C ALA A 703 -0.58 29.49 0.74
N ALA A 704 -0.35 28.21 0.45
CA ALA A 704 0.83 27.46 0.88
C ALA A 704 1.59 26.71 -0.25
N THR A 705 1.15 26.77 -1.52
CA THR A 705 1.82 26.01 -2.61
C THR A 705 2.02 26.88 -3.86
N THR A 706 3.15 26.70 -4.52
CA THR A 706 3.47 27.29 -5.84
C THR A 706 2.75 26.53 -6.99
N ALA A 707 1.90 25.57 -6.69
CA ALA A 707 1.15 24.79 -7.66
C ALA A 707 -0.03 25.59 -8.22
N ARG A 708 -0.14 25.64 -9.55
CA ARG A 708 -1.25 26.27 -10.25
C ARG A 708 -2.43 25.30 -10.31
N SER A 709 -3.62 25.76 -9.90
CA SER A 709 -4.86 24.98 -9.88
C SER A 709 -5.96 25.71 -10.65
N VAL A 710 -6.62 25.06 -11.61
CA VAL A 710 -7.59 25.65 -12.53
C VAL A 710 -8.82 24.73 -12.68
N TRP A 711 -10.04 25.30 -12.64
CA TRP A 711 -11.25 24.60 -13.06
C TRP A 711 -11.42 24.70 -14.57
N LEU A 712 -11.60 23.57 -15.24
CA LEU A 712 -11.92 23.55 -16.66
C LEU A 712 -13.30 24.18 -16.90
N ASP A 713 -13.46 24.88 -18.02
CA ASP A 713 -14.80 25.25 -18.50
C ASP A 713 -15.57 23.99 -18.94
N THR A 714 -16.89 24.09 -19.08
CA THR A 714 -17.75 22.95 -19.39
C THR A 714 -17.35 22.28 -20.70
N ALA A 715 -16.96 23.08 -21.72
CA ALA A 715 -16.54 22.56 -23.01
C ALA A 715 -15.25 21.73 -22.92
N SER A 716 -14.25 22.25 -22.21
CA SER A 716 -12.98 21.53 -21.99
C SER A 716 -13.18 20.28 -21.13
N ALA A 717 -14.04 20.35 -20.10
CA ALA A 717 -14.37 19.19 -19.27
C ALA A 717 -15.06 18.10 -20.11
N PHE A 718 -16.02 18.46 -20.96
CA PHE A 718 -16.71 17.48 -21.81
C PHE A 718 -15.78 16.87 -22.86
N LYS A 719 -14.92 17.66 -23.51
CA LYS A 719 -13.92 17.14 -24.45
C LYS A 719 -12.93 16.17 -23.77
N LEU A 720 -12.56 16.45 -22.51
CA LEU A 720 -11.72 15.54 -21.73
C LEU A 720 -12.44 14.19 -21.50
N LEU A 721 -13.73 14.20 -21.19
CA LEU A 721 -14.54 12.98 -21.05
C LEU A 721 -14.65 12.23 -22.38
N GLU A 722 -14.90 12.95 -23.48
CA GLU A 722 -14.96 12.36 -24.84
C GLU A 722 -13.64 11.69 -25.23
N ALA A 723 -12.49 12.30 -24.90
CA ALA A 723 -11.17 11.73 -25.15
C ALA A 723 -10.93 10.40 -24.40
N TYR A 724 -11.63 10.20 -23.27
CA TYR A 724 -11.61 8.94 -22.52
C TYR A 724 -12.82 8.03 -22.80
N GLY A 725 -13.65 8.36 -23.81
CA GLY A 725 -14.82 7.57 -24.16
C GLY A 725 -15.87 7.48 -23.04
N ILE A 726 -15.87 8.43 -22.09
CA ILE A 726 -16.89 8.52 -21.03
C ILE A 726 -18.17 9.08 -21.64
N PRO A 727 -19.30 8.35 -21.63
CA PRO A 727 -20.51 8.77 -22.29
C PRO A 727 -21.07 10.07 -21.70
N ILE A 728 -21.28 11.06 -22.57
CA ILE A 728 -21.97 12.33 -22.26
C ILE A 728 -23.08 12.55 -23.27
N LEU A 729 -24.11 13.32 -22.87
CA LEU A 729 -25.14 13.72 -23.84
C LEU A 729 -24.57 14.69 -24.88
N PRO A 730 -25.09 14.67 -26.13
CA PRO A 730 -24.74 15.69 -27.11
C PRO A 730 -24.95 17.09 -26.54
N TRP A 731 -24.03 17.99 -26.84
CA TRP A 731 -24.06 19.34 -26.27
C TRP A 731 -23.65 20.41 -27.28
N VAL A 732 -24.17 21.61 -27.09
CA VAL A 732 -23.80 22.78 -27.89
C VAL A 732 -23.59 23.96 -26.97
N ARG A 733 -22.43 24.63 -27.09
CA ARG A 733 -22.13 25.88 -26.36
C ARG A 733 -22.71 27.04 -27.15
N VAL A 734 -23.41 27.95 -26.47
CA VAL A 734 -24.11 29.07 -27.08
C VAL A 734 -23.93 30.33 -26.24
N SER A 735 -23.93 31.49 -26.90
CA SER A 735 -23.74 32.80 -26.28
C SER A 735 -24.91 33.77 -26.45
N SER A 736 -25.91 33.36 -27.23
CA SER A 736 -27.10 34.15 -27.50
C SER A 736 -28.38 33.29 -27.49
N ALA A 737 -29.54 33.92 -27.36
CA ALA A 737 -30.83 33.25 -27.41
C ALA A 737 -31.08 32.60 -28.79
N THR A 738 -30.63 33.23 -29.88
CA THR A 738 -30.74 32.71 -31.23
C THR A 738 -29.90 31.43 -31.39
N GLU A 739 -28.65 31.47 -30.99
CA GLU A 739 -27.78 30.27 -30.99
C GLU A 739 -28.36 29.16 -30.10
N ALA A 740 -29.00 29.50 -28.96
CA ALA A 740 -29.61 28.52 -28.08
C ALA A 740 -30.78 27.77 -28.77
N VAL A 741 -31.58 28.49 -29.54
CA VAL A 741 -32.68 27.90 -30.33
C VAL A 741 -32.13 27.01 -31.44
N ASP A 742 -31.10 27.44 -32.17
CA ASP A 742 -30.48 26.65 -33.22
C ASP A 742 -29.75 25.41 -32.63
N GLY A 743 -29.07 25.54 -31.50
CA GLY A 743 -28.50 24.44 -30.74
C GLY A 743 -29.57 23.43 -30.31
N ALA A 744 -30.70 23.91 -29.78
CA ALA A 744 -31.82 23.05 -29.39
C ALA A 744 -32.43 22.26 -30.57
N ARG A 745 -32.50 22.89 -31.72
CA ARG A 745 -32.94 22.19 -32.95
C ARG A 745 -31.97 21.11 -33.40
N SER A 746 -30.67 21.34 -33.21
CA SER A 746 -29.63 20.36 -33.61
C SER A 746 -29.60 19.14 -32.73
N VAL A 747 -29.83 19.30 -31.39
CA VAL A 747 -29.80 18.19 -30.42
C VAL A 747 -31.16 17.51 -30.22
N GLY A 748 -32.28 18.20 -30.64
CA GLY A 748 -33.63 17.68 -30.50
C GLY A 748 -34.34 18.06 -29.20
N PHE A 749 -35.64 18.42 -29.29
CA PHE A 749 -36.49 18.75 -28.12
C PHE A 749 -37.03 17.49 -27.44
N PRO A 750 -37.27 17.53 -26.10
CA PRO A 750 -37.06 18.64 -25.15
C PRO A 750 -35.60 18.77 -24.76
N VAL A 751 -35.17 19.99 -24.39
CA VAL A 751 -33.79 20.31 -24.01
C VAL A 751 -33.66 20.87 -22.61
N ALA A 752 -32.44 20.72 -22.06
CA ALA A 752 -31.97 21.42 -20.88
C ALA A 752 -31.01 22.55 -21.28
N LEU A 753 -31.14 23.70 -20.65
CA LEU A 753 -30.26 24.86 -20.78
C LEU A 753 -29.52 25.07 -19.49
N LYS A 754 -28.19 25.09 -19.56
CA LYS A 754 -27.32 25.15 -18.38
C LYS A 754 -26.33 26.31 -18.48
N LEU A 755 -26.09 26.98 -17.38
CA LEU A 755 -25.06 28.00 -17.28
C LEU A 755 -23.67 27.36 -17.42
N ASP A 756 -22.86 27.90 -18.35
CA ASP A 756 -21.45 27.52 -18.45
C ASP A 756 -20.62 28.39 -17.52
N ALA A 757 -20.56 27.95 -16.26
CA ALA A 757 -19.80 28.64 -15.20
C ALA A 757 -19.07 27.60 -14.35
N PRO A 758 -17.75 27.46 -14.53
CA PRO A 758 -16.95 26.39 -13.90
C PRO A 758 -16.91 26.49 -12.36
N VAL A 759 -17.09 27.67 -11.80
CA VAL A 759 -16.94 27.90 -10.34
C VAL A 759 -18.25 27.76 -9.55
N LEU A 760 -19.40 27.76 -10.22
CA LEU A 760 -20.68 27.64 -9.51
C LEU A 760 -20.94 26.15 -9.14
N VAL A 761 -20.82 25.85 -7.86
CA VAL A 761 -20.87 24.49 -7.31
C VAL A 761 -22.26 23.86 -7.47
N HIS A 762 -23.34 24.64 -7.30
CA HIS A 762 -24.73 24.19 -7.42
C HIS A 762 -25.48 25.09 -8.41
N LYS A 763 -25.26 24.85 -9.72
CA LYS A 763 -25.92 25.62 -10.80
C LYS A 763 -27.43 25.64 -10.66
N SER A 764 -28.04 24.56 -10.21
CA SER A 764 -29.48 24.44 -9.97
C SER A 764 -29.97 25.35 -8.83
N ASP A 765 -29.22 25.45 -7.73
CA ASP A 765 -29.62 26.24 -6.54
C ASP A 765 -29.62 27.75 -6.84
N VAL A 766 -28.66 28.19 -7.67
CA VAL A 766 -28.63 29.59 -8.14
C VAL A 766 -29.57 29.82 -9.33
N GLY A 767 -30.35 28.82 -9.73
CA GLY A 767 -31.27 28.92 -10.86
C GLY A 767 -30.61 29.07 -12.23
N GLY A 768 -29.37 28.53 -12.32
CA GLY A 768 -28.58 28.50 -13.56
C GLY A 768 -28.92 27.33 -14.52
N VAL A 769 -29.94 26.54 -14.22
CA VAL A 769 -30.41 25.43 -15.04
C VAL A 769 -31.89 25.59 -15.33
N ARG A 770 -32.27 25.31 -16.57
CA ARG A 770 -33.65 25.19 -17.04
C ARG A 770 -33.79 23.86 -17.75
N VAL A 771 -34.77 23.07 -17.38
CA VAL A 771 -35.00 21.72 -17.94
C VAL A 771 -36.37 21.63 -18.60
N ASN A 772 -36.52 20.62 -19.40
CA ASN A 772 -37.78 20.25 -20.07
C ASN A 772 -38.34 21.35 -20.97
N LEU A 773 -37.46 22.07 -21.67
CA LEU A 773 -37.85 23.09 -22.64
C LEU A 773 -38.25 22.38 -23.93
N GLY A 774 -39.57 22.39 -24.22
CA GLY A 774 -40.20 21.63 -25.31
C GLY A 774 -40.30 22.37 -26.63
N SER A 775 -40.04 23.70 -26.66
CA SER A 775 -40.19 24.53 -27.82
C SER A 775 -39.09 25.58 -28.01
N ALA A 776 -38.93 26.07 -29.23
CA ALA A 776 -38.00 27.16 -29.56
C ALA A 776 -38.25 28.42 -28.76
N ASP A 777 -39.55 28.78 -28.53
CA ASP A 777 -39.93 29.95 -27.80
C ASP A 777 -39.57 29.85 -26.32
N GLU A 778 -39.77 28.68 -25.72
CA GLU A 778 -39.35 28.39 -24.35
C GLU A 778 -37.83 28.46 -24.19
N VAL A 779 -37.07 27.92 -25.13
CA VAL A 779 -35.59 27.98 -25.12
C VAL A 779 -35.10 29.42 -25.25
N ALA A 780 -35.69 30.20 -26.17
CA ALA A 780 -35.34 31.61 -26.36
C ALA A 780 -35.58 32.43 -25.05
N ALA A 781 -36.77 32.28 -24.47
CA ALA A 781 -37.12 32.97 -23.21
C ALA A 781 -36.24 32.56 -22.05
N ALA A 782 -35.92 31.28 -21.92
CA ALA A 782 -35.04 30.76 -20.89
C ALA A 782 -33.60 31.27 -21.09
N ALA A 783 -33.09 31.29 -22.29
CA ALA A 783 -31.76 31.79 -22.64
C ALA A 783 -31.63 33.29 -22.34
N GLU A 784 -32.61 34.12 -22.77
CA GLU A 784 -32.62 35.55 -22.46
C GLU A 784 -32.64 35.79 -20.95
N ALA A 785 -33.48 35.06 -20.22
CA ALA A 785 -33.56 35.17 -18.79
C ALA A 785 -32.22 34.81 -18.07
N LEU A 786 -31.53 33.73 -18.49
CA LEU A 786 -30.24 33.34 -17.93
C LEU A 786 -29.15 34.36 -18.31
N LEU A 787 -29.03 34.75 -19.56
CA LEU A 787 -28.02 35.72 -20.02
C LEU A 787 -28.22 37.10 -19.38
N THR A 788 -29.46 37.52 -19.20
CA THR A 788 -29.74 38.77 -18.49
C THR A 788 -29.37 38.68 -17.02
N ARG A 789 -29.68 37.57 -16.36
CA ARG A 789 -29.43 37.37 -14.91
C ARG A 789 -27.95 37.30 -14.56
N PHE A 790 -27.16 36.62 -15.37
CA PHE A 790 -25.74 36.34 -15.07
C PHE A 790 -24.80 37.33 -15.78
N GLY A 791 -25.29 38.14 -16.71
CA GLY A 791 -24.57 39.26 -17.31
C GLY A 791 -23.85 38.95 -18.60
N PRO A 792 -23.22 39.96 -19.26
CA PRO A 792 -22.52 39.80 -20.53
C PRO A 792 -21.24 38.98 -20.37
N GLY A 793 -20.94 38.13 -21.36
CA GLY A 793 -19.75 37.27 -21.37
C GLY A 793 -19.98 35.86 -20.81
N VAL A 794 -21.20 35.55 -20.39
CA VAL A 794 -21.57 34.20 -19.94
C VAL A 794 -22.03 33.38 -21.14
N SER A 795 -21.59 32.12 -21.21
CA SER A 795 -22.09 31.14 -22.17
C SER A 795 -23.09 30.18 -21.51
N LEU A 796 -23.91 29.57 -22.32
CA LEU A 796 -24.85 28.53 -21.92
C LEU A 796 -24.52 27.23 -22.68
N VAL A 797 -24.89 26.10 -22.09
CA VAL A 797 -24.81 24.78 -22.73
C VAL A 797 -26.25 24.26 -22.96
N VAL A 798 -26.53 23.87 -24.17
CA VAL A 798 -27.78 23.21 -24.60
C VAL A 798 -27.52 21.71 -24.69
N GLN A 799 -28.35 20.89 -24.05
CA GLN A 799 -28.34 19.45 -24.14
C GLN A 799 -29.75 18.89 -24.29
N PRO A 800 -29.94 17.72 -24.93
CA PRO A 800 -31.22 17.03 -24.84
C PRO A 800 -31.54 16.64 -23.41
N MET A 801 -32.79 16.35 -23.09
CA MET A 801 -33.14 15.76 -21.81
C MET A 801 -32.48 14.37 -21.65
N GLY A 802 -31.94 14.08 -20.47
CA GLY A 802 -31.38 12.77 -20.19
C GLY A 802 -32.42 11.64 -20.19
N PRO A 803 -32.00 10.38 -20.36
CA PRO A 803 -32.92 9.25 -20.28
C PRO A 803 -33.51 9.12 -18.87
N GLU A 804 -34.66 8.44 -18.79
CA GLU A 804 -35.18 8.01 -17.49
C GLU A 804 -34.26 6.92 -16.90
N GLY A 805 -33.90 7.03 -15.63
CA GLY A 805 -33.00 6.11 -14.98
C GLY A 805 -32.70 6.49 -13.54
N VAL A 806 -31.73 5.81 -12.95
CA VAL A 806 -31.25 6.06 -11.59
C VAL A 806 -30.13 7.09 -11.63
N GLU A 807 -30.32 8.21 -10.93
CA GLU A 807 -29.28 9.23 -10.78
C GLU A 807 -28.19 8.75 -9.84
N THR A 808 -26.97 8.71 -10.34
CA THR A 808 -25.76 8.37 -9.57
C THR A 808 -24.74 9.48 -9.67
N VAL A 809 -23.73 9.43 -8.82
CA VAL A 809 -22.60 10.37 -8.81
C VAL A 809 -21.31 9.58 -8.90
N VAL A 810 -20.42 10.02 -9.79
CA VAL A 810 -19.04 9.52 -9.87
C VAL A 810 -18.11 10.69 -9.57
N GLY A 811 -17.27 10.50 -8.57
CA GLY A 811 -16.27 11.47 -8.14
C GLY A 811 -14.85 10.94 -8.30
N LEU A 812 -13.91 11.83 -8.54
CA LEU A 812 -12.48 11.58 -8.48
C LEU A 812 -11.83 12.68 -7.64
N VAL A 813 -10.96 12.29 -6.71
CA VAL A 813 -10.18 13.22 -5.90
C VAL A 813 -8.74 12.70 -5.81
N GLU A 814 -7.77 13.56 -6.10
CA GLU A 814 -6.36 13.29 -5.84
C GLU A 814 -6.07 13.58 -4.36
N ASP A 815 -5.80 12.55 -3.59
CA ASP A 815 -5.37 12.68 -2.20
C ASP A 815 -3.84 12.68 -2.13
N PRO A 816 -3.20 13.64 -1.43
CA PRO A 816 -1.74 13.74 -1.38
C PRO A 816 -1.05 12.48 -0.84
N SER A 817 -1.74 11.68 -0.03
CA SER A 817 -1.19 10.45 0.57
C SER A 817 -1.59 9.19 -0.17
N PHE A 818 -2.86 9.10 -0.60
CA PHE A 818 -3.45 7.89 -1.19
C PHE A 818 -3.39 7.88 -2.72
N GLY A 819 -3.18 9.04 -3.33
CA GLY A 819 -3.32 9.22 -4.76
C GLY A 819 -4.78 9.32 -5.20
N PRO A 820 -5.08 9.01 -6.47
CA PRO A 820 -6.42 9.15 -6.98
C PRO A 820 -7.39 8.17 -6.32
N LEU A 821 -8.51 8.71 -5.83
CA LEU A 821 -9.62 7.99 -5.23
C LEU A 821 -10.87 8.21 -6.06
N VAL A 822 -11.48 7.13 -6.51
CA VAL A 822 -12.76 7.16 -7.21
C VAL A 822 -13.89 6.93 -6.21
N MET A 823 -14.89 7.81 -6.24
CA MET A 823 -16.10 7.73 -5.44
C MET A 823 -17.28 7.35 -6.32
N PHE A 824 -18.12 6.49 -5.82
CA PHE A 824 -19.42 6.17 -6.39
C PHE A 824 -20.52 6.29 -5.33
N GLY A 825 -21.64 6.87 -5.72
CA GLY A 825 -22.80 7.04 -4.84
C GLY A 825 -24.08 7.32 -5.62
N PHE A 826 -25.20 7.40 -4.91
CA PHE A 826 -26.46 7.85 -5.51
C PHE A 826 -26.49 9.36 -5.63
N GLY A 827 -27.16 9.87 -6.69
CA GLY A 827 -27.38 11.28 -6.94
C GLY A 827 -28.68 11.81 -6.31
N GLY A 828 -28.95 13.09 -6.55
CA GLY A 828 -30.15 13.77 -6.11
C GLY A 828 -30.12 14.26 -4.65
N LYS A 829 -31.13 15.05 -4.27
CA LYS A 829 -31.21 15.75 -2.98
C LYS A 829 -31.17 14.84 -1.74
N GLN A 830 -31.59 13.58 -1.87
CA GLN A 830 -31.61 12.62 -0.77
C GLN A 830 -30.23 11.99 -0.52
N ALA A 831 -29.43 11.87 -1.56
CA ALA A 831 -28.12 11.25 -1.49
C ALA A 831 -27.13 12.04 -0.62
N GLU A 832 -27.14 13.36 -0.67
CA GLU A 832 -26.31 14.23 0.17
C GLU A 832 -26.62 14.05 1.66
N LEU A 833 -27.90 13.81 2.00
CA LEU A 833 -28.35 13.56 3.37
C LEU A 833 -27.95 12.17 3.85
N LEU A 834 -28.14 11.14 3.00
CA LEU A 834 -27.92 9.73 3.36
C LEU A 834 -26.44 9.35 3.33
N ARG A 835 -25.62 10.08 2.57
CA ARG A 835 -24.18 9.81 2.37
C ARG A 835 -23.87 8.35 2.03
N ASP A 836 -24.74 7.73 1.21
CA ASP A 836 -24.54 6.37 0.72
C ASP A 836 -23.56 6.41 -0.46
N GLN A 837 -22.30 6.41 -0.12
CA GLN A 837 -21.18 6.50 -1.07
C GLN A 837 -20.07 5.54 -0.69
N MET A 838 -19.37 5.05 -1.68
CA MET A 838 -18.20 4.19 -1.53
C MET A 838 -17.02 4.75 -2.30
N TRP A 839 -15.84 4.42 -1.82
CA TRP A 839 -14.57 4.86 -2.38
C TRP A 839 -13.71 3.68 -2.80
N SER A 840 -12.90 3.86 -3.82
CA SER A 840 -11.87 2.90 -4.26
C SER A 840 -10.60 3.63 -4.66
N LEU A 841 -9.44 2.99 -4.39
CA LEU A 841 -8.15 3.49 -4.86
C LEU A 841 -7.94 3.09 -6.33
N VAL A 842 -7.20 3.92 -7.05
CA VAL A 842 -6.73 3.64 -8.41
C VAL A 842 -5.33 3.00 -8.30
N PRO A 843 -5.00 1.94 -9.11
CA PRO A 843 -5.83 1.34 -10.17
C PRO A 843 -6.96 0.47 -9.65
N MET A 844 -8.06 0.42 -10.41
CA MET A 844 -9.23 -0.40 -10.10
C MET A 844 -9.33 -1.61 -11.02
N THR A 845 -9.53 -2.79 -10.43
CA THR A 845 -9.84 -3.99 -11.19
C THR A 845 -11.35 -4.08 -11.47
N THR A 846 -11.73 -4.93 -12.42
CA THR A 846 -13.16 -5.23 -12.69
C THR A 846 -13.90 -5.72 -11.45
N GLN A 847 -13.19 -6.34 -10.49
CA GLN A 847 -13.76 -6.78 -9.23
C GLN A 847 -13.96 -5.60 -8.27
N ASP A 848 -12.98 -4.68 -8.19
CA ASP A 848 -13.10 -3.47 -7.35
C ASP A 848 -14.29 -2.60 -7.81
N VAL A 849 -14.52 -2.50 -9.12
CA VAL A 849 -15.68 -1.79 -9.68
C VAL A 849 -17.01 -2.44 -9.28
N ARG A 850 -17.12 -3.77 -9.37
CA ARG A 850 -18.32 -4.48 -8.93
C ARG A 850 -18.61 -4.25 -7.45
N GLU A 851 -17.57 -4.33 -6.62
CA GLU A 851 -17.70 -4.10 -5.17
C GLU A 851 -18.07 -2.65 -4.86
N LEU A 852 -17.55 -1.68 -5.61
CA LEU A 852 -17.89 -0.27 -5.47
C LEU A 852 -19.39 -0.04 -5.72
N VAL A 853 -19.95 -0.68 -6.75
CA VAL A 853 -21.38 -0.53 -7.12
C VAL A 853 -22.28 -1.34 -6.17
N SER A 854 -21.94 -2.60 -5.90
CA SER A 854 -22.78 -3.47 -5.09
C SER A 854 -22.73 -3.21 -3.59
N GLY A 855 -21.69 -2.55 -3.11
CA GLY A 855 -21.48 -2.30 -1.69
C GLY A 855 -22.28 -1.14 -1.11
N LEU A 856 -22.97 -0.35 -1.94
CA LEU A 856 -23.89 0.69 -1.50
C LEU A 856 -25.13 0.04 -0.85
N ARG A 857 -25.63 0.65 0.22
CA ARG A 857 -26.89 0.21 0.88
C ARG A 857 -28.07 0.30 -0.07
N SER A 858 -28.06 1.30 -0.93
CA SER A 858 -29.09 1.56 -1.92
C SER A 858 -28.88 0.80 -3.23
N SER A 859 -27.85 -0.06 -3.34
CA SER A 859 -27.59 -0.84 -4.57
C SER A 859 -28.77 -1.64 -5.11
N PRO A 860 -29.74 -2.12 -4.27
CA PRO A 860 -30.94 -2.77 -4.79
C PRO A 860 -31.77 -1.90 -5.76
N LEU A 861 -31.68 -0.57 -5.68
CA LEU A 861 -32.32 0.34 -6.64
C LEU A 861 -31.77 0.18 -8.06
N LEU A 862 -30.53 -0.28 -8.22
CA LEU A 862 -29.91 -0.56 -9.50
C LEU A 862 -30.32 -1.95 -10.06
N THR A 863 -30.89 -2.81 -9.23
CA THR A 863 -31.22 -4.20 -9.58
C THR A 863 -32.70 -4.50 -9.59
N GLY A 864 -33.58 -3.49 -9.70
CA GLY A 864 -35.01 -3.68 -9.88
C GLY A 864 -35.83 -3.72 -8.59
N TYR A 865 -35.38 -3.06 -7.53
CA TYR A 865 -36.09 -2.98 -6.25
C TYR A 865 -37.55 -2.50 -6.43
N ARG A 866 -38.52 -3.27 -5.93
CA ARG A 866 -39.96 -3.01 -5.99
C ARG A 866 -40.50 -2.71 -7.40
N GLY A 867 -39.90 -3.33 -8.44
CA GLY A 867 -40.33 -3.20 -9.83
C GLY A 867 -39.76 -1.98 -10.57
N SER A 868 -38.73 -1.32 -10.01
CA SER A 868 -37.94 -0.35 -10.78
C SER A 868 -37.23 -1.03 -11.96
N ALA A 869 -36.93 -0.28 -13.00
CA ALA A 869 -36.19 -0.81 -14.14
C ALA A 869 -34.78 -1.29 -13.73
N LEU A 870 -34.36 -2.41 -14.30
CA LEU A 870 -32.98 -2.87 -14.20
C LEU A 870 -32.08 -1.88 -14.94
N VAL A 871 -30.95 -1.51 -14.37
CA VAL A 871 -29.95 -0.68 -15.04
C VAL A 871 -28.84 -1.55 -15.63
N ASP A 872 -28.17 -1.04 -16.64
CA ASP A 872 -26.95 -1.64 -17.19
C ASP A 872 -25.77 -1.40 -16.23
N LEU A 873 -25.53 -2.38 -15.35
CA LEU A 873 -24.40 -2.34 -14.43
C LEU A 873 -23.04 -2.42 -15.15
N SER A 874 -23.00 -2.98 -16.36
CA SER A 874 -21.78 -3.07 -17.16
C SER A 874 -21.37 -1.70 -17.68
N GLY A 875 -22.32 -0.97 -18.28
CA GLY A 875 -22.10 0.40 -18.76
C GLY A 875 -21.72 1.36 -17.62
N LEU A 876 -22.36 1.22 -16.45
CA LEU A 876 -21.99 1.99 -15.27
C LEU A 876 -20.58 1.64 -14.79
N GLY A 877 -20.23 0.35 -14.78
CA GLY A 877 -18.88 -0.13 -14.43
C GLY A 877 -17.82 0.35 -15.41
N GLU A 878 -18.16 0.47 -16.68
CA GLU A 878 -17.27 1.02 -17.72
C GLU A 878 -16.98 2.50 -17.48
N VAL A 879 -17.97 3.32 -17.14
CA VAL A 879 -17.77 4.73 -16.77
C VAL A 879 -16.78 4.84 -15.60
N LEU A 880 -16.97 4.05 -14.55
CA LEU A 880 -16.08 4.03 -13.38
C LEU A 880 -14.64 3.62 -13.75
N SER A 881 -14.50 2.62 -14.60
CA SER A 881 -13.19 2.13 -15.08
C SER A 881 -12.47 3.18 -15.94
N ARG A 882 -13.19 3.89 -16.81
CA ARG A 882 -12.65 4.96 -17.67
C ARG A 882 -12.23 6.18 -16.84
N VAL A 883 -12.99 6.53 -15.79
CA VAL A 883 -12.60 7.58 -14.81
C VAL A 883 -11.34 7.18 -14.06
N ALA A 884 -11.22 5.93 -13.62
CA ALA A 884 -10.01 5.44 -12.98
C ALA A 884 -8.80 5.49 -13.93
N ARG A 885 -9.00 5.10 -15.18
CA ARG A 885 -7.96 5.16 -16.21
C ARG A 885 -7.50 6.59 -16.52
N LEU A 886 -8.44 7.53 -16.63
CA LEU A 886 -8.13 8.95 -16.78
C LEU A 886 -7.24 9.46 -15.64
N ALA A 887 -7.55 9.08 -14.40
CA ALA A 887 -6.76 9.46 -13.24
C ALA A 887 -5.33 8.89 -13.25
N GLU A 888 -5.13 7.71 -13.87
CA GLU A 888 -3.78 7.13 -14.04
C GLU A 888 -2.97 7.85 -15.12
N ASP A 889 -3.60 8.16 -16.25
CA ASP A 889 -2.92 8.71 -17.42
C ASP A 889 -2.69 10.21 -17.33
N ILE A 890 -3.56 10.93 -16.61
CA ILE A 890 -3.55 12.40 -16.45
C ILE A 890 -3.57 12.77 -14.96
N PRO A 891 -2.44 12.63 -14.27
CA PRO A 891 -2.33 12.89 -12.84
C PRO A 891 -2.58 14.38 -12.48
N GLU A 892 -2.57 15.28 -13.45
CA GLU A 892 -2.94 16.68 -13.28
C GLU A 892 -4.43 16.87 -12.97
N VAL A 893 -5.29 15.86 -13.18
CA VAL A 893 -6.71 15.93 -12.78
C VAL A 893 -6.82 15.71 -11.28
N ALA A 894 -6.84 16.81 -10.54
CA ALA A 894 -6.86 16.79 -9.08
C ALA A 894 -8.26 16.52 -8.50
N GLU A 895 -9.32 16.87 -9.25
CA GLU A 895 -10.70 16.66 -8.82
C GLU A 895 -11.62 16.56 -10.03
N MET A 896 -12.54 15.58 -9.98
CA MET A 896 -13.60 15.44 -10.96
C MET A 896 -14.91 15.08 -10.25
N SER A 897 -16.00 15.64 -10.74
CA SER A 897 -17.36 15.28 -10.32
C SER A 897 -18.28 15.18 -11.53
N LEU A 898 -18.78 13.98 -11.76
CA LEU A 898 -19.83 13.69 -12.74
C LEU A 898 -21.15 13.58 -11.94
N ASN A 899 -22.00 14.60 -12.02
CA ASN A 899 -23.22 14.67 -11.21
C ASN A 899 -24.35 15.44 -11.93
N PRO A 900 -25.40 14.72 -12.36
CA PRO A 900 -25.59 13.27 -12.23
C PRO A 900 -24.97 12.45 -13.38
N VAL A 901 -24.72 11.18 -13.10
CA VAL A 901 -24.59 10.12 -14.08
C VAL A 901 -25.89 9.33 -14.03
N VAL A 902 -26.64 9.33 -15.11
CA VAL A 902 -27.91 8.60 -15.18
C VAL A 902 -27.64 7.18 -15.69
N ALA A 903 -27.95 6.20 -14.85
CA ALA A 903 -27.88 4.79 -15.18
C ALA A 903 -29.26 4.28 -15.60
N SER A 904 -29.38 3.76 -16.80
CA SER A 904 -30.60 3.22 -17.40
C SER A 904 -30.40 1.78 -17.88
N ALA A 905 -31.41 1.17 -18.47
CA ALA A 905 -31.27 -0.15 -19.09
C ALA A 905 -30.37 -0.14 -20.35
N ASP A 906 -30.18 1.01 -20.97
CA ASP A 906 -29.40 1.19 -22.20
C ASP A 906 -27.94 1.64 -21.95
N GLY A 907 -27.53 1.79 -20.69
CA GLY A 907 -26.20 2.24 -20.32
C GLY A 907 -26.20 3.34 -19.26
N ALA A 908 -25.03 3.97 -19.08
CA ALA A 908 -24.84 5.09 -18.17
C ALA A 908 -24.30 6.30 -18.91
N VAL A 909 -24.84 7.50 -18.62
CA VAL A 909 -24.47 8.75 -19.31
C VAL A 909 -24.31 9.90 -18.31
N ALA A 910 -23.22 10.64 -18.40
CA ALA A 910 -23.01 11.84 -17.60
C ALA A 910 -23.79 13.02 -18.19
N LEU A 911 -24.52 13.74 -17.34
CA LEU A 911 -25.26 14.92 -17.72
C LEU A 911 -24.48 16.21 -17.43
N ASP A 912 -23.66 16.22 -16.41
CA ASP A 912 -22.80 17.35 -16.04
C ASP A 912 -21.43 16.87 -15.55
N ALA A 913 -20.41 17.67 -15.79
CA ALA A 913 -19.05 17.38 -15.39
C ALA A 913 -18.37 18.64 -14.85
N ARG A 914 -17.59 18.45 -13.80
CA ARG A 914 -16.68 19.46 -13.26
C ARG A 914 -15.32 18.83 -13.09
N VAL A 915 -14.30 19.49 -13.62
CA VAL A 915 -12.92 18.98 -13.56
C VAL A 915 -11.99 20.10 -13.11
N ARG A 916 -11.20 19.84 -12.10
CA ARG A 916 -10.12 20.70 -11.64
C ARG A 916 -8.79 20.07 -11.96
N VAL A 917 -7.93 20.83 -12.61
CA VAL A 917 -6.57 20.41 -12.94
C VAL A 917 -5.56 21.21 -12.16
N GLU A 918 -4.44 20.56 -11.80
CA GLU A 918 -3.38 21.14 -10.98
C GLU A 918 -2.01 20.68 -11.47
N THR A 919 -1.01 21.56 -11.39
CA THR A 919 0.36 21.15 -11.71
C THR A 919 0.86 20.13 -10.72
N VAL A 920 1.20 18.94 -11.21
CA VAL A 920 1.78 17.88 -10.37
C VAL A 920 3.23 18.20 -10.09
N LEU A 921 3.59 18.34 -8.82
CA LEU A 921 4.97 18.28 -8.39
C LEU A 921 5.40 16.82 -8.51
N HIS A 922 6.31 16.53 -9.44
CA HIS A 922 6.71 15.20 -9.86
C HIS A 922 6.92 14.24 -8.68
N GLU A 923 6.01 13.27 -8.51
CA GLU A 923 6.37 12.05 -7.80
C GLU A 923 7.28 11.19 -8.70
N PRO A 924 8.30 10.54 -8.13
CA PRO A 924 9.12 9.61 -8.92
C PRO A 924 8.22 8.50 -9.49
N PRO A 925 8.43 8.06 -10.74
CA PRO A 925 7.64 7.02 -11.36
C PRO A 925 7.55 5.78 -10.46
N LEU A 926 6.37 5.15 -10.39
CA LEU A 926 6.09 3.94 -9.61
C LEU A 926 7.08 2.78 -9.86
N LEU A 927 7.75 2.80 -11.01
CA LEU A 927 8.72 1.80 -11.47
C LEU A 927 10.15 2.03 -10.93
N ARG A 928 10.37 3.06 -10.11
CA ARG A 928 11.69 3.39 -9.59
C ARG A 928 11.83 2.80 -8.19
N ARG A 929 12.78 1.86 -8.02
CA ARG A 929 13.10 1.33 -6.70
C ARG A 929 13.73 2.43 -5.87
N ALA A 930 12.99 2.98 -4.94
CA ALA A 930 13.51 3.96 -3.99
C ALA A 930 12.99 3.64 -2.59
N MET A 931 13.85 3.84 -1.61
CA MET A 931 13.43 3.87 -0.21
C MET A 931 12.62 5.15 0.02
N ARG A 932 11.76 5.14 1.03
CA ARG A 932 11.09 6.37 1.46
C ARG A 932 12.14 7.46 1.72
N THR A 933 11.93 8.67 1.24
CA THR A 933 12.70 9.83 1.69
C THR A 933 12.55 9.95 3.20
N ALA A 934 13.66 10.13 3.88
CA ALA A 934 13.69 10.22 5.33
C ALA A 934 12.94 11.46 5.84
#